data_646a2428bd4c2641a6c7bb131df7a9fd
#
_entry.id   646a2428bd4c2641a6c7bb131df7a9fd
#
_cell.length_a   1.000
_cell.length_b   1.000
_cell.length_c   1.000
_cell.angle_alpha   90.00
_cell.angle_beta   90.00
_cell.angle_gamma   90.00
#
_symmetry.space_group_name_H-M   'P 1'
#
loop_
_entity.id
_entity.type
_entity.pdbx_description
1 polymer ?
#
loop_
_entity_poly.entity_id
_entity_poly.type
_entity_poly.pdbx_seq_one_letter_code
_entity_poly.pdbx_strand_id
1 'polypeptide(L)'
;MFKIHEHVEHLQTVWAESGDCQGIMSYPVEVIVIVVCCLIGIIWAVVNIWQVEQISIRKRFIGDGYRNVSDIAPEQENLLLELGHKISEGAKEFLKMEYLICLIFAVIMFILLIFLTENRLWTAVAFLIGALVSIACGVFGMVIATRTNYKVTYCARESLAPAFRTAYRAGCAIGFALVSFGLLVLTVLIVVYKKMRALNDSDPWQSYYHDLFESIAGYGLGGSFVALFGRVGGGIYTKAADVGADLVGKVEQGLPEDSPKNPATIADNVGDNVGDVAGMSADLFGSFAESTCAALVVSADSLVGHGRCNMYISNFFYPLMMIAFGIIICLLVSIIATSCMTVDTNDKIESTLKLQLIISTIILIGTTFLAAWLTFPSTYDMRLRGRVLSDRHPWHAFLCSVFGLVSGLIIAAFTEYMTSHSYNPVRELANTCKAGAASNVTLGLALGYFSTVVPAILIAVTAYFSNLFLGYYGVAVAALGMLTNLPLSLAIDGYGPISDNAGGIAEMAGLDPYVRERTDALDAAGNTTAAIGKGFAIGSATLVSLALYGGFLHNAGLEFSTLISMTEPEIFCGLLLGAMLPYLFSAFTIRSVGKAAFGMVEEVRRQIRTNPGILQGTAEPDYRSCIAISTKAALFEMIAPGLLVLLSPFRSSSRPSSSASSSAPRCSPASCPVPSSAAP
;
A
#
# COMPACT_ATOMS: atom_id res chain seq x y z
N MET A 1 -10.70 30.37 -26.29
CA MET A 1 -9.63 29.42 -26.63
C MET A 1 -8.52 30.09 -27.49
N PHE A 2 -8.81 30.78 -28.57
CA PHE A 2 -7.75 31.42 -29.41
C PHE A 2 -6.86 32.45 -28.69
N LYS A 3 -7.40 33.29 -27.82
CA LYS A 3 -6.62 34.28 -27.07
C LYS A 3 -5.73 33.66 -25.96
N ILE A 4 -6.09 32.49 -25.48
CA ILE A 4 -5.25 31.74 -24.52
C ILE A 4 -4.07 31.08 -25.26
N HIS A 5 -4.30 30.67 -26.51
CA HIS A 5 -3.24 30.06 -27.33
C HIS A 5 -2.18 31.12 -27.73
N GLU A 6 -2.59 32.31 -28.15
CA GLU A 6 -1.65 33.41 -28.48
C GLU A 6 -0.84 33.88 -27.25
N HIS A 7 -1.47 33.92 -26.07
CA HIS A 7 -0.77 34.29 -24.84
C HIS A 7 0.22 33.21 -24.37
N VAL A 8 -0.13 31.93 -24.60
CA VAL A 8 0.72 30.79 -24.33
C VAL A 8 1.91 30.72 -25.30
N GLU A 9 1.68 30.98 -26.60
CA GLU A 9 2.77 31.08 -27.59
C GLU A 9 3.69 32.26 -27.32
N HIS A 10 3.16 33.41 -26.89
CA HIS A 10 4.01 34.56 -26.51
C HIS A 10 4.84 34.28 -25.23
N LEU A 11 4.30 33.57 -24.27
CA LEU A 11 5.07 33.10 -23.11
C LEU A 11 6.12 32.06 -23.53
N GLN A 12 5.81 31.15 -24.44
CA GLN A 12 6.76 30.17 -24.96
C GLN A 12 7.91 30.79 -25.74
N THR A 13 7.67 31.86 -26.53
CA THR A 13 8.72 32.56 -27.27
C THR A 13 9.65 33.36 -26.35
N VAL A 14 9.14 33.99 -25.31
CA VAL A 14 9.97 34.69 -24.29
C VAL A 14 10.87 33.73 -23.52
N TRP A 15 10.46 32.50 -23.32
CA TRP A 15 11.25 31.47 -22.61
C TRP A 15 12.26 30.75 -23.53
N ALA A 16 12.00 30.67 -24.82
CA ALA A 16 12.93 30.07 -25.79
C ALA A 16 14.22 30.88 -25.99
N GLU A 17 14.23 32.18 -25.66
CA GLU A 17 15.38 33.05 -25.78
C GLU A 17 16.35 32.96 -24.57
N SER A 18 15.95 32.39 -23.44
CA SER A 18 16.77 32.34 -22.22
C SER A 18 17.82 31.23 -22.17
N GLY A 19 17.81 30.27 -23.10
CA GLY A 19 18.75 29.14 -23.12
C GLY A 19 18.57 28.10 -21.99
N ASP A 20 17.58 28.30 -21.14
CA ASP A 20 17.30 27.44 -19.98
C ASP A 20 16.11 26.50 -20.24
N CYS A 21 16.32 25.19 -20.11
CA CYS A 21 15.29 24.15 -20.25
C CYS A 21 14.50 23.94 -18.95
N GLN A 22 14.12 25.01 -18.29
CA GLN A 22 13.31 24.92 -17.07
C GLN A 22 11.82 24.82 -17.45
N GLY A 23 11.04 24.02 -16.68
CA GLY A 23 9.59 24.01 -16.75
C GLY A 23 9.00 25.37 -16.31
N ILE A 24 7.68 25.54 -16.41
CA ILE A 24 7.00 26.79 -16.02
C ILE A 24 7.22 27.10 -14.54
N MET A 25 7.29 26.07 -13.70
CA MET A 25 7.54 26.23 -12.26
C MET A 25 9.02 26.08 -11.94
N SER A 26 9.51 26.95 -11.05
CA SER A 26 10.86 26.83 -10.49
C SER A 26 10.88 25.86 -9.31
N TYR A 27 12.02 25.20 -9.07
CA TYR A 27 12.22 24.26 -7.97
C TYR A 27 11.71 24.74 -6.60
N PRO A 28 11.93 25.99 -6.13
CA PRO A 28 11.39 26.42 -4.85
C PRO A 28 9.87 26.44 -4.81
N VAL A 29 9.23 26.81 -5.92
CA VAL A 29 7.76 26.87 -6.01
C VAL A 29 7.15 25.46 -6.00
N GLU A 30 7.74 24.52 -6.72
CA GLU A 30 7.30 23.11 -6.72
C GLU A 30 7.36 22.51 -5.32
N VAL A 31 8.49 22.71 -4.60
CA VAL A 31 8.62 22.23 -3.21
C VAL A 31 7.55 22.85 -2.32
N ILE A 32 7.28 24.15 -2.45
CA ILE A 32 6.23 24.82 -1.67
C ILE A 32 4.85 24.21 -1.98
N VAL A 33 4.53 24.01 -3.24
CA VAL A 33 3.25 23.41 -3.65
C VAL A 33 3.09 22.01 -3.07
N ILE A 34 4.11 21.15 -3.19
CA ILE A 34 4.08 19.79 -2.64
C ILE A 34 3.89 19.82 -1.12
N VAL A 35 4.66 20.64 -0.41
CA VAL A 35 4.56 20.78 1.05
C VAL A 35 3.17 21.28 1.48
N VAL A 36 2.62 22.27 0.77
CA VAL A 36 1.27 22.79 1.05
C VAL A 36 0.22 21.70 0.83
N CYS A 37 0.28 20.96 -0.27
CA CYS A 37 -0.63 19.84 -0.52
C CYS A 37 -0.54 18.77 0.59
N CYS A 38 0.67 18.41 1.01
CA CYS A 38 0.88 17.47 2.12
C CYS A 38 0.30 17.99 3.43
N LEU A 39 0.52 19.25 3.77
CA LEU A 39 -0.04 19.84 5.00
C LEU A 39 -1.57 19.87 4.97
N ILE A 40 -2.18 20.19 3.83
CA ILE A 40 -3.63 20.12 3.65
C ILE A 40 -4.12 18.67 3.86
N GLY A 41 -3.45 17.67 3.30
CA GLY A 41 -3.80 16.27 3.50
C GLY A 41 -3.66 15.81 4.95
N ILE A 42 -2.61 16.23 5.66
CA ILE A 42 -2.44 15.95 7.10
C ILE A 42 -3.55 16.63 7.92
N ILE A 43 -3.87 17.89 7.64
CA ILE A 43 -4.97 18.60 8.31
C ILE A 43 -6.30 17.86 8.08
N TRP A 44 -6.54 17.38 6.86
CA TRP A 44 -7.75 16.60 6.55
C TRP A 44 -7.80 15.28 7.33
N ALA A 45 -6.69 14.58 7.48
CA ALA A 45 -6.60 13.39 8.33
C ALA A 45 -6.94 13.72 9.78
N VAL A 46 -6.38 14.80 10.33
CA VAL A 46 -6.65 15.25 11.70
C VAL A 46 -8.11 15.63 11.89
N VAL A 47 -8.73 16.31 10.90
CA VAL A 47 -10.17 16.66 10.95
C VAL A 47 -11.04 15.40 11.01
N ASN A 48 -10.71 14.37 10.20
CA ASN A 48 -11.46 13.11 10.23
C ASN A 48 -11.30 12.37 11.57
N ILE A 49 -10.09 12.32 12.13
CA ILE A 49 -9.86 11.76 13.48
C ILE A 49 -10.65 12.51 14.51
N TRP A 50 -10.59 13.84 14.49
CA TRP A 50 -11.34 14.68 15.43
C TRP A 50 -12.84 14.43 15.37
N GLN A 51 -13.41 14.30 14.17
CA GLN A 51 -14.83 13.97 13.98
C GLN A 51 -15.19 12.59 14.54
N VAL A 52 -14.32 11.58 14.35
CA VAL A 52 -14.50 10.25 14.94
C VAL A 52 -14.39 10.30 16.48
N GLU A 53 -13.47 11.10 17.01
CA GLU A 53 -13.31 11.26 18.48
C GLU A 53 -14.47 12.00 19.14
N GLN A 54 -15.22 12.82 18.41
CA GLN A 54 -16.45 13.46 18.92
C GLN A 54 -17.57 12.44 19.21
N ILE A 55 -17.50 11.24 18.62
CA ILE A 55 -18.46 10.18 18.90
C ILE A 55 -18.16 9.64 20.31
N SER A 56 -19.01 10.02 21.26
CA SER A 56 -18.91 9.58 22.65
C SER A 56 -20.04 8.62 22.97
N ILE A 57 -19.69 7.43 23.45
CA ILE A 57 -20.68 6.42 23.86
C ILE A 57 -21.51 6.92 25.05
N ARG A 58 -20.91 7.73 25.94
CA ARG A 58 -21.54 8.23 27.17
C ARG A 58 -22.33 9.53 27.02
N LYS A 59 -22.13 10.29 25.93
CA LYS A 59 -22.77 11.62 25.74
C LYS A 59 -23.11 11.82 24.28
N ARG A 60 -24.35 12.05 23.98
CA ARG A 60 -24.84 12.40 22.66
C ARG A 60 -25.22 13.85 22.56
N PHE A 61 -24.87 14.52 21.48
CA PHE A 61 -25.33 15.86 21.16
C PHE A 61 -26.74 15.77 20.54
N ILE A 62 -27.74 16.32 21.24
CA ILE A 62 -29.11 16.37 20.73
C ILE A 62 -29.55 17.85 20.79
N GLY A 63 -29.67 18.48 19.62
CA GLY A 63 -30.10 19.89 19.55
C GLY A 63 -29.14 20.81 20.30
N ASP A 64 -29.63 21.56 21.26
CA ASP A 64 -28.89 22.59 21.99
C ASP A 64 -28.03 22.10 23.18
N GLY A 65 -27.79 20.78 23.32
CA GLY A 65 -26.98 20.31 24.44
C GLY A 65 -26.64 18.81 24.44
N TYR A 66 -25.65 18.44 25.30
CA TYR A 66 -25.32 17.03 25.56
C TYR A 66 -26.38 16.45 26.50
N ARG A 67 -27.09 15.42 26.06
CA ARG A 67 -27.93 14.58 26.92
C ARG A 67 -27.35 13.20 27.07
N ASN A 68 -27.42 12.62 28.26
CA ASN A 68 -27.20 11.19 28.46
C ASN A 68 -28.42 10.48 27.91
N VAL A 69 -28.33 9.98 26.68
CA VAL A 69 -29.34 9.13 26.08
C VAL A 69 -28.71 7.76 25.91
N SER A 70 -28.75 6.99 26.98
CA SER A 70 -28.38 5.58 26.94
C SER A 70 -29.63 4.74 26.67
N ASP A 71 -29.94 4.49 25.39
CA ASP A 71 -30.86 3.42 25.01
C ASP A 71 -30.16 2.05 25.12
N ILE A 72 -28.92 2.00 25.61
CA ILE A 72 -28.14 0.81 25.92
C ILE A 72 -28.19 0.57 27.41
N ALA A 73 -28.31 -0.69 27.81
CA ALA A 73 -28.05 -1.07 29.20
C ALA A 73 -26.62 -0.66 29.56
N PRO A 74 -26.40 -0.02 30.73
CA PRO A 74 -25.06 0.41 31.16
C PRO A 74 -24.01 -0.71 31.13
N GLU A 75 -24.43 -1.95 31.27
CA GLU A 75 -23.59 -3.17 31.19
C GLU A 75 -23.05 -3.37 29.77
N GLN A 76 -23.87 -3.24 28.74
CA GLN A 76 -23.47 -3.38 27.34
C GLN A 76 -22.56 -2.22 26.90
N GLU A 77 -22.81 -1.00 27.39
CA GLU A 77 -21.95 0.15 27.14
C GLU A 77 -20.53 -0.06 27.68
N ASN A 78 -20.44 -0.55 28.92
CA ASN A 78 -19.15 -0.87 29.53
C ASN A 78 -18.45 -2.02 28.79
N LEU A 79 -19.20 -3.04 28.36
CA LEU A 79 -18.65 -4.18 27.62
C LEU A 79 -18.09 -3.75 26.25
N LEU A 80 -18.76 -2.85 25.51
CA LEU A 80 -18.22 -2.28 24.26
C LEU A 80 -16.88 -1.59 24.49
N LEU A 81 -16.76 -0.78 25.54
CA LEU A 81 -15.51 -0.10 25.87
C LEU A 81 -14.40 -1.09 26.31
N GLU A 82 -14.78 -2.12 27.07
CA GLU A 82 -13.85 -3.14 27.54
C GLU A 82 -13.31 -3.98 26.39
N LEU A 83 -14.18 -4.42 25.45
CA LEU A 83 -13.78 -5.16 24.25
C LEU A 83 -12.83 -4.32 23.38
N GLY A 84 -13.18 -3.05 23.12
CA GLY A 84 -12.32 -2.13 22.39
C GLY A 84 -10.95 -1.94 23.06
N HIS A 85 -10.90 -1.92 24.39
CA HIS A 85 -9.65 -1.84 25.16
C HIS A 85 -8.82 -3.12 25.04
N LYS A 86 -9.44 -4.30 25.22
CA LYS A 86 -8.77 -5.62 25.10
C LYS A 86 -8.15 -5.80 23.71
N ILE A 87 -8.88 -5.47 22.65
CA ILE A 87 -8.38 -5.52 21.26
C ILE A 87 -7.21 -4.54 21.07
N SER A 88 -7.34 -3.29 21.56
CA SER A 88 -6.29 -2.29 21.45
C SER A 88 -5.01 -2.68 22.21
N GLU A 89 -5.15 -3.32 23.38
CA GLU A 89 -4.02 -3.80 24.19
C GLU A 89 -3.29 -4.95 23.46
N GLY A 90 -4.03 -5.95 22.98
CA GLY A 90 -3.46 -7.05 22.20
C GLY A 90 -2.72 -6.61 20.94
N ALA A 91 -3.33 -5.69 20.17
CA ALA A 91 -2.69 -5.14 18.98
C ALA A 91 -1.40 -4.37 19.30
N LYS A 92 -1.36 -3.60 20.40
CA LYS A 92 -0.15 -2.89 20.82
C LYS A 92 0.96 -3.84 21.27
N GLU A 93 0.62 -4.92 21.98
CA GLU A 93 1.59 -5.93 22.39
C GLU A 93 2.24 -6.62 21.20
N PHE A 94 1.45 -7.01 20.21
CA PHE A 94 1.96 -7.60 18.98
C PHE A 94 2.87 -6.63 18.22
N LEU A 95 2.42 -5.42 17.91
CA LEU A 95 3.21 -4.44 17.15
C LEU A 95 4.51 -4.05 17.85
N LYS A 96 4.50 -3.95 19.17
CA LYS A 96 5.71 -3.68 19.95
C LYS A 96 6.78 -4.75 19.72
N MET A 97 6.39 -6.01 19.71
CA MET A 97 7.30 -7.13 19.50
C MET A 97 7.74 -7.22 18.04
N GLU A 98 6.84 -7.07 17.10
CA GLU A 98 7.12 -7.08 15.66
C GLU A 98 8.09 -5.97 15.27
N TYR A 99 7.80 -4.73 15.67
CA TYR A 99 8.65 -3.59 15.31
C TYR A 99 10.01 -3.60 16.03
N LEU A 100 10.12 -4.23 17.20
CA LEU A 100 11.42 -4.48 17.80
C LEU A 100 12.29 -5.39 16.91
N ILE A 101 11.70 -6.44 16.36
CA ILE A 101 12.40 -7.34 15.43
C ILE A 101 12.73 -6.58 14.13
N CYS A 102 11.77 -5.84 13.56
CA CYS A 102 12.01 -5.01 12.37
C CYS A 102 13.15 -4.02 12.58
N LEU A 103 13.23 -3.40 13.77
CA LEU A 103 14.29 -2.44 14.08
C LEU A 103 15.68 -3.11 14.15
N ILE A 104 15.76 -4.31 14.74
CA ILE A 104 17.01 -5.09 14.78
C ILE A 104 17.48 -5.40 13.35
N PHE A 105 16.58 -5.88 12.49
CA PHE A 105 16.89 -6.14 11.09
C PHE A 105 17.24 -4.86 10.33
N ALA A 106 16.53 -3.75 10.59
CA ALA A 106 16.82 -2.46 9.96
C ALA A 106 18.22 -1.94 10.34
N VAL A 107 18.67 -2.12 11.57
CA VAL A 107 20.04 -1.77 12.00
C VAL A 107 21.07 -2.65 11.28
N ILE A 108 20.82 -3.94 11.13
CA ILE A 108 21.71 -4.84 10.38
C ILE A 108 21.79 -4.39 8.91
N MET A 109 20.67 -4.09 8.28
CA MET A 109 20.63 -3.61 6.89
C MET A 109 21.28 -2.24 6.74
N PHE A 110 21.10 -1.32 7.70
CA PHE A 110 21.78 -0.03 7.73
C PHE A 110 23.31 -0.20 7.68
N ILE A 111 23.85 -1.10 8.51
CA ILE A 111 25.28 -1.41 8.52
C ILE A 111 25.72 -2.02 7.19
N LEU A 112 24.95 -2.98 6.66
CA LEU A 112 25.28 -3.61 5.37
C LEU A 112 25.28 -2.60 4.22
N LEU A 113 24.32 -1.67 4.16
CA LEU A 113 24.25 -0.65 3.11
C LEU A 113 25.45 0.30 3.13
N ILE A 114 26.04 0.61 4.29
CA ILE A 114 27.28 1.41 4.37
C ILE A 114 28.46 0.73 3.64
N PHE A 115 28.48 -0.61 3.62
CA PHE A 115 29.56 -1.36 2.97
C PHE A 115 29.26 -1.71 1.49
N LEU A 116 27.98 -1.83 1.12
CA LEU A 116 27.56 -2.37 -0.17
C LEU A 116 27.21 -1.30 -1.20
N THR A 117 26.78 -0.10 -0.79
CA THR A 117 26.39 0.95 -1.71
C THR A 117 27.50 1.94 -1.99
N GLU A 118 27.52 2.52 -3.20
CA GLU A 118 28.50 3.52 -3.58
C GLU A 118 28.34 4.82 -2.77
N ASN A 119 27.10 5.24 -2.54
CA ASN A 119 26.73 6.41 -1.75
C ASN A 119 26.69 6.17 -0.22
N ARG A 120 27.08 4.99 0.23
CA ARG A 120 27.33 4.58 1.63
C ARG A 120 26.33 5.16 2.65
N LEU A 121 26.82 6.13 3.44
CA LEU A 121 26.05 6.70 4.56
C LEU A 121 24.76 7.39 4.10
N TRP A 122 24.74 8.03 2.94
CA TRP A 122 23.56 8.74 2.45
C TRP A 122 22.41 7.78 2.15
N THR A 123 22.68 6.68 1.45
CA THR A 123 21.69 5.65 1.17
C THR A 123 21.24 4.95 2.45
N ALA A 124 22.18 4.65 3.37
CA ALA A 124 21.86 4.01 4.64
C ALA A 124 20.97 4.90 5.54
N VAL A 125 21.23 6.21 5.62
CA VAL A 125 20.41 7.15 6.38
C VAL A 125 19.01 7.29 5.75
N ALA A 126 18.92 7.40 4.43
CA ALA A 126 17.63 7.43 3.73
C ALA A 126 16.83 6.16 3.99
N PHE A 127 17.47 4.98 3.98
CA PHE A 127 16.87 3.70 4.34
C PHE A 127 16.28 3.73 5.76
N LEU A 128 17.05 4.18 6.73
CA LEU A 128 16.57 4.24 8.12
C LEU A 128 15.38 5.19 8.27
N ILE A 129 15.39 6.34 7.59
CA ILE A 129 14.26 7.28 7.58
C ILE A 129 13.03 6.62 6.96
N GLY A 130 13.15 5.94 5.82
CA GLY A 130 12.05 5.21 5.18
C GLY A 130 11.48 4.12 6.08
N ALA A 131 12.34 3.34 6.74
CA ALA A 131 11.92 2.32 7.69
C ALA A 131 11.15 2.90 8.88
N LEU A 132 11.63 4.01 9.46
CA LEU A 132 10.94 4.67 10.58
C LEU A 132 9.59 5.25 10.16
N VAL A 133 9.48 5.81 8.96
CA VAL A 133 8.20 6.31 8.44
C VAL A 133 7.21 5.16 8.21
N SER A 134 7.66 4.01 7.70
CA SER A 134 6.82 2.83 7.52
C SER A 134 6.28 2.31 8.85
N ILE A 135 7.13 2.21 9.87
CA ILE A 135 6.73 1.87 11.25
C ILE A 135 5.68 2.86 11.76
N ALA A 136 5.92 4.16 11.59
CA ALA A 136 4.99 5.20 12.02
C ALA A 136 3.62 5.08 11.33
N CYS A 137 3.60 4.78 10.03
CA CYS A 137 2.37 4.57 9.26
C CYS A 137 1.57 3.37 9.80
N GLY A 138 2.22 2.24 10.07
CA GLY A 138 1.57 1.05 10.63
C GLY A 138 1.01 1.31 12.04
N VAL A 139 1.79 1.94 12.93
CA VAL A 139 1.31 2.34 14.28
C VAL A 139 0.11 3.26 14.18
N PHE A 140 0.18 4.25 13.29
CA PHE A 140 -0.88 5.25 13.13
C PHE A 140 -2.18 4.59 12.66
N GLY A 141 -2.10 3.72 11.64
CA GLY A 141 -3.24 2.95 11.14
C GLY A 141 -3.91 2.12 12.25
N MET A 142 -3.14 1.32 12.97
CA MET A 142 -3.64 0.50 14.07
C MET A 142 -4.28 1.32 15.20
N VAL A 143 -3.68 2.44 15.60
CA VAL A 143 -4.23 3.30 16.67
C VAL A 143 -5.57 3.90 16.25
N ILE A 144 -5.72 4.32 14.99
CA ILE A 144 -6.99 4.85 14.48
C ILE A 144 -8.03 3.74 14.44
N ALA A 145 -7.70 2.56 13.90
CA ALA A 145 -8.63 1.44 13.78
C ALA A 145 -9.15 1.00 15.15
N THR A 146 -8.26 0.66 16.09
CA THR A 146 -8.65 0.18 17.43
C THR A 146 -9.46 1.20 18.24
N ARG A 147 -9.32 2.50 17.96
CA ARG A 147 -10.14 3.55 18.58
C ARG A 147 -11.49 3.75 17.89
N THR A 148 -11.64 3.21 16.68
CA THR A 148 -12.84 3.44 15.86
C THR A 148 -13.77 2.23 15.85
N ASN A 149 -13.26 1.00 15.91
CA ASN A 149 -14.02 -0.23 15.77
C ASN A 149 -15.31 -0.23 16.62
N TYR A 150 -15.20 -0.07 17.92
CA TYR A 150 -16.36 -0.05 18.85
C TYR A 150 -17.28 1.16 18.64
N LYS A 151 -16.77 2.27 18.07
CA LYS A 151 -17.59 3.44 17.73
C LYS A 151 -18.45 3.20 16.49
N VAL A 152 -17.93 2.42 15.52
CA VAL A 152 -18.72 1.97 14.36
C VAL A 152 -19.86 1.08 14.82
N THR A 153 -19.58 0.10 15.69
CA THR A 153 -20.59 -0.74 16.33
C THR A 153 -21.67 0.09 17.03
N TYR A 154 -21.25 1.08 17.81
CA TYR A 154 -22.17 1.99 18.47
C TYR A 154 -23.08 2.76 17.49
N CYS A 155 -22.48 3.29 16.40
CA CYS A 155 -23.22 4.00 15.36
C CYS A 155 -24.16 3.09 14.55
N ALA A 156 -23.81 1.82 14.36
CA ALA A 156 -24.62 0.84 13.63
C ALA A 156 -25.95 0.54 14.33
N ARG A 157 -26.04 0.77 15.63
CA ARG A 157 -27.33 0.68 16.36
C ARG A 157 -28.34 1.72 15.88
N GLU A 158 -27.89 2.90 15.52
CA GLU A 158 -28.78 3.95 15.05
C GLU A 158 -29.25 3.68 13.62
N SER A 159 -28.30 3.62 12.70
CA SER A 159 -28.54 3.30 11.30
C SER A 159 -27.23 2.99 10.55
N LEU A 160 -27.36 2.51 9.31
CA LEU A 160 -26.25 2.19 8.44
C LEU A 160 -25.40 3.45 8.09
N ALA A 161 -26.05 4.59 7.84
CA ALA A 161 -25.37 5.80 7.38
C ALA A 161 -24.34 6.38 8.37
N PRO A 162 -24.59 6.55 9.67
CA PRO A 162 -23.58 7.00 10.62
C PRO A 162 -22.47 5.96 10.83
N ALA A 163 -22.77 4.67 10.80
CA ALA A 163 -21.77 3.61 10.90
C ALA A 163 -20.80 3.65 9.71
N PHE A 164 -21.33 3.71 8.49
CA PHE A 164 -20.53 3.89 7.27
C PHE A 164 -19.63 5.13 7.35
N ARG A 165 -20.20 6.29 7.69
CA ARG A 165 -19.42 7.53 7.79
C ARG A 165 -18.31 7.44 8.83
N THR A 166 -18.53 6.78 9.95
CA THR A 166 -17.53 6.63 11.00
C THR A 166 -16.38 5.77 10.56
N ALA A 167 -16.65 4.59 9.97
CA ALA A 167 -15.65 3.71 9.44
C ALA A 167 -14.87 4.34 8.27
N TYR A 168 -15.58 4.98 7.34
CA TYR A 168 -14.97 5.64 6.19
C TYR A 168 -14.10 6.84 6.57
N ARG A 169 -14.50 7.64 7.57
CA ARG A 169 -13.67 8.73 8.10
C ARG A 169 -12.38 8.24 8.75
N ALA A 170 -12.45 7.13 9.47
CA ALA A 170 -11.23 6.51 10.00
C ALA A 170 -10.31 6.03 8.87
N GLY A 171 -10.85 5.40 7.84
CA GLY A 171 -10.12 5.06 6.63
C GLY A 171 -9.49 6.28 5.95
N CYS A 172 -10.25 7.39 5.78
CA CYS A 172 -9.71 8.66 5.27
C CYS A 172 -8.54 9.17 6.13
N ALA A 173 -8.67 9.12 7.45
CA ALA A 173 -7.60 9.55 8.34
C ALA A 173 -6.32 8.73 8.12
N ILE A 174 -6.42 7.41 7.96
CA ILE A 174 -5.29 6.52 7.67
C ILE A 174 -4.69 6.87 6.31
N GLY A 175 -5.49 6.89 5.24
CA GLY A 175 -5.01 7.07 3.87
C GLY A 175 -4.34 8.41 3.63
N PHE A 176 -4.97 9.50 4.06
CA PHE A 176 -4.42 10.85 3.88
C PHE A 176 -3.21 11.12 4.76
N ALA A 177 -3.20 10.64 6.01
CA ALA A 177 -2.02 10.76 6.88
C ALA A 177 -0.81 10.06 6.26
N LEU A 178 -0.98 8.82 5.81
CA LEU A 178 0.10 7.99 5.27
C LEU A 178 0.74 8.62 4.02
N VAL A 179 -0.06 8.93 3.01
CA VAL A 179 0.46 9.46 1.74
C VAL A 179 1.05 10.86 1.94
N SER A 180 0.37 11.72 2.69
CA SER A 180 0.83 13.10 2.91
C SER A 180 2.09 13.15 3.77
N PHE A 181 2.19 12.34 4.83
CA PHE A 181 3.38 12.28 5.66
C PHE A 181 4.55 11.65 4.91
N GLY A 182 4.32 10.57 4.17
CA GLY A 182 5.35 9.91 3.36
C GLY A 182 5.93 10.83 2.29
N LEU A 183 5.08 11.54 1.54
CA LEU A 183 5.51 12.51 0.52
C LEU A 183 6.23 13.70 1.13
N LEU A 184 5.76 14.20 2.27
CA LEU A 184 6.38 15.32 2.98
C LEU A 184 7.80 14.96 3.42
N VAL A 185 8.00 13.81 4.07
CA VAL A 185 9.32 13.36 4.52
C VAL A 185 10.25 13.15 3.34
N LEU A 186 9.80 12.51 2.26
CA LEU A 186 10.58 12.32 1.04
C LEU A 186 11.02 13.67 0.44
N THR A 187 10.09 14.63 0.34
CA THR A 187 10.39 15.97 -0.19
C THR A 187 11.42 16.70 0.67
N VAL A 188 11.27 16.64 2.00
CA VAL A 188 12.25 17.22 2.93
C VAL A 188 13.61 16.53 2.77
N LEU A 189 13.65 15.22 2.63
CA LEU A 189 14.90 14.46 2.43
C LEU A 189 15.61 14.91 1.14
N ILE A 190 14.89 15.07 0.03
CA ILE A 190 15.44 15.59 -1.24
C ILE A 190 16.05 16.98 -1.04
N VAL A 191 15.31 17.88 -0.39
CA VAL A 191 15.79 19.27 -0.13
C VAL A 191 17.04 19.28 0.72
N VAL A 192 17.07 18.49 1.80
CA VAL A 192 18.21 18.39 2.72
C VAL A 192 19.43 17.81 2.00
N TYR A 193 19.25 16.69 1.27
CA TYR A 193 20.37 16.05 0.56
C TYR A 193 20.93 16.96 -0.53
N LYS A 194 20.05 17.63 -1.30
CA LYS A 194 20.50 18.63 -2.28
C LYS A 194 21.31 19.74 -1.65
N LYS A 195 20.93 20.25 -0.48
CA LYS A 195 21.65 21.31 0.22
C LYS A 195 22.98 20.84 0.80
N MET A 196 23.04 19.61 1.29
CA MET A 196 24.25 19.05 1.92
C MET A 196 25.27 18.55 0.90
N ARG A 197 24.81 18.11 -0.27
CA ARG A 197 25.64 17.66 -1.40
C ARG A 197 25.65 18.76 -2.47
N ALA A 198 26.18 19.94 -2.14
CA ALA A 198 26.25 21.04 -3.08
C ALA A 198 27.00 20.62 -4.36
N LEU A 199 26.45 20.99 -5.52
CA LEU A 199 27.10 20.79 -6.81
C LEU A 199 28.43 21.60 -6.82
N ASN A 200 29.54 20.95 -7.19
CA ASN A 200 30.73 21.64 -7.58
C ASN A 200 30.57 22.05 -9.05
N ASP A 201 31.04 23.23 -9.41
CA ASP A 201 30.95 23.78 -10.80
C ASP A 201 31.62 22.87 -11.86
N SER A 202 32.41 21.89 -11.42
CA SER A 202 33.12 20.94 -12.27
C SER A 202 32.34 19.62 -12.51
N ASP A 203 31.30 19.33 -11.74
CA ASP A 203 30.60 18.04 -11.82
C ASP A 203 29.54 18.07 -12.91
N PRO A 204 29.46 17.03 -13.77
CA PRO A 204 28.38 16.90 -14.73
C PRO A 204 27.03 16.80 -13.97
N TRP A 205 26.06 17.63 -14.31
CA TRP A 205 24.77 17.66 -13.64
C TRP A 205 24.06 16.28 -13.64
N GLN A 206 24.25 15.44 -14.66
CA GLN A 206 23.70 14.10 -14.74
C GLN A 206 24.25 13.20 -13.65
N SER A 207 25.57 13.18 -13.43
CA SER A 207 26.18 12.39 -12.36
C SER A 207 25.71 12.84 -10.98
N TYR A 208 25.56 14.14 -10.78
CA TYR A 208 25.06 14.68 -9.52
C TYR A 208 23.63 14.25 -9.20
N TYR A 209 22.68 14.36 -10.16
CA TYR A 209 21.29 13.95 -9.92
C TYR A 209 21.15 12.45 -9.83
N HIS A 210 21.94 11.68 -10.57
CA HIS A 210 22.03 10.24 -10.44
C HIS A 210 22.42 9.86 -9.01
N ASP A 211 23.54 10.35 -8.48
CA ASP A 211 24.01 10.08 -7.13
C ASP A 211 23.04 10.55 -6.05
N LEU A 212 22.36 11.68 -6.28
CA LEU A 212 21.37 12.22 -5.37
C LEU A 212 20.17 11.27 -5.25
N PHE A 213 19.58 10.88 -6.37
CA PHE A 213 18.38 10.04 -6.37
C PHE A 213 18.69 8.59 -6.03
N GLU A 214 19.85 8.07 -6.38
CA GLU A 214 20.32 6.76 -5.92
C GLU A 214 20.45 6.74 -4.38
N SER A 215 20.97 7.82 -3.78
CA SER A 215 21.00 7.94 -2.32
C SER A 215 19.58 7.95 -1.71
N ILE A 216 18.64 8.63 -2.37
CA ILE A 216 17.24 8.74 -1.93
C ILE A 216 16.48 7.43 -2.13
N ALA A 217 16.89 6.57 -3.07
CA ALA A 217 16.31 5.24 -3.27
C ALA A 217 16.34 4.39 -1.98
N GLY A 218 17.29 4.67 -1.08
CA GLY A 218 17.29 4.10 0.26
C GLY A 218 15.99 4.30 1.03
N TYR A 219 15.29 5.44 0.85
CA TYR A 219 14.00 5.72 1.48
C TYR A 219 12.92 4.72 1.06
N GLY A 220 12.79 4.46 -0.24
CA GLY A 220 11.89 3.43 -0.78
C GLY A 220 12.23 2.04 -0.25
N LEU A 221 13.52 1.67 -0.31
CA LEU A 221 14.01 0.39 0.20
C LEU A 221 13.70 0.21 1.70
N GLY A 222 13.85 1.26 2.51
CA GLY A 222 13.53 1.21 3.95
C GLY A 222 12.05 1.02 4.21
N GLY A 223 11.19 1.69 3.44
CA GLY A 223 9.74 1.53 3.49
C GLY A 223 9.31 0.10 3.16
N SER A 224 9.75 -0.42 2.02
CA SER A 224 9.44 -1.77 1.56
C SER A 224 10.01 -2.86 2.49
N PHE A 225 11.16 -2.60 3.12
CA PHE A 225 11.77 -3.51 4.07
C PHE A 225 10.90 -3.76 5.30
N VAL A 226 10.38 -2.70 5.93
CA VAL A 226 9.47 -2.81 7.07
C VAL A 226 8.13 -3.38 6.63
N ALA A 227 7.64 -2.96 5.47
CA ALA A 227 6.41 -3.46 4.87
C ALA A 227 6.41 -4.99 4.74
N LEU A 228 7.52 -5.57 4.29
CA LEU A 228 7.67 -7.02 4.18
C LEU A 228 7.40 -7.73 5.51
N PHE A 229 8.05 -7.28 6.60
CA PHE A 229 7.88 -7.90 7.91
C PHE A 229 6.47 -7.67 8.46
N GLY A 230 5.95 -6.44 8.40
CA GLY A 230 4.61 -6.09 8.84
C GLY A 230 3.53 -6.88 8.11
N ARG A 231 3.69 -7.06 6.79
CA ARG A 231 2.73 -7.81 5.99
C ARG A 231 2.80 -9.32 6.24
N VAL A 232 4.01 -9.88 6.37
CA VAL A 232 4.20 -11.31 6.62
C VAL A 232 3.84 -11.67 8.06
N GLY A 233 4.36 -10.94 9.05
CA GLY A 233 4.09 -11.20 10.47
C GLY A 233 2.62 -10.99 10.82
N GLY A 234 2.08 -9.81 10.49
CA GLY A 234 0.67 -9.49 10.69
C GLY A 234 -0.25 -10.45 9.92
N GLY A 235 0.06 -10.78 8.66
CA GLY A 235 -0.73 -11.71 7.85
C GLY A 235 -0.74 -13.15 8.39
N ILE A 236 0.41 -13.67 8.88
CA ILE A 236 0.46 -14.98 9.55
C ILE A 236 -0.39 -14.95 10.82
N TYR A 237 -0.28 -13.89 11.61
CA TYR A 237 -1.06 -13.72 12.84
C TYR A 237 -2.56 -13.76 12.53
N THR A 238 -3.04 -12.86 11.66
CA THR A 238 -4.46 -12.70 11.31
C THR A 238 -5.04 -14.01 10.81
N LYS A 239 -4.42 -14.62 9.81
CA LYS A 239 -4.99 -15.83 9.20
C LYS A 239 -4.86 -17.07 10.11
N ALA A 240 -3.90 -17.11 11.01
CA ALA A 240 -3.82 -18.18 12.00
C ALA A 240 -4.87 -18.03 13.10
N ALA A 241 -5.16 -16.81 13.53
CA ALA A 241 -6.19 -16.51 14.52
C ALA A 241 -7.59 -16.81 13.96
N ASP A 242 -7.89 -16.30 12.76
CA ASP A 242 -9.12 -16.52 12.01
C ASP A 242 -9.41 -18.03 11.80
N VAL A 243 -8.49 -18.77 11.16
CA VAL A 243 -8.63 -20.22 10.94
C VAL A 243 -8.74 -20.98 12.27
N GLY A 244 -7.97 -20.58 13.29
CA GLY A 244 -7.98 -21.22 14.60
C GLY A 244 -9.29 -20.99 15.35
N ALA A 245 -9.84 -19.77 15.29
CA ALA A 245 -11.12 -19.40 15.88
C ALA A 245 -12.28 -20.14 15.19
N ASP A 246 -12.30 -20.13 13.87
CA ASP A 246 -13.36 -20.71 13.06
C ASP A 246 -13.41 -22.24 13.15
N LEU A 247 -12.25 -22.89 13.09
CA LEU A 247 -12.22 -24.36 13.11
C LEU A 247 -12.77 -24.90 14.41
N VAL A 248 -12.40 -24.35 15.55
CA VAL A 248 -12.93 -24.85 16.83
C VAL A 248 -14.30 -24.28 17.15
N GLY A 249 -14.50 -22.97 16.92
CA GLY A 249 -15.76 -22.30 17.24
C GLY A 249 -16.93 -22.80 16.38
N LYS A 250 -16.83 -22.58 15.07
CA LYS A 250 -17.91 -22.90 14.14
C LYS A 250 -18.01 -24.41 13.84
N VAL A 251 -16.88 -25.06 13.48
CA VAL A 251 -16.91 -26.44 12.97
C VAL A 251 -17.02 -27.46 14.07
N GLU A 252 -16.25 -27.32 15.19
CA GLU A 252 -16.24 -28.32 16.25
C GLU A 252 -17.35 -28.11 17.30
N GLN A 253 -17.56 -26.85 17.71
CA GLN A 253 -18.48 -26.50 18.80
C GLN A 253 -19.86 -26.00 18.32
N GLY A 254 -20.00 -25.67 17.03
CA GLY A 254 -21.26 -25.14 16.47
C GLY A 254 -21.62 -23.76 17.04
N LEU A 255 -20.63 -22.98 17.49
CA LEU A 255 -20.81 -21.60 17.95
C LEU A 255 -21.07 -20.66 16.77
N PRO A 256 -21.86 -19.59 16.94
CA PRO A 256 -21.90 -18.53 15.96
C PRO A 256 -20.53 -17.87 15.79
N GLU A 257 -20.34 -17.21 14.66
CA GLU A 257 -19.15 -16.39 14.38
C GLU A 257 -18.98 -15.33 15.45
N ASP A 258 -17.75 -15.03 15.83
CA ASP A 258 -17.40 -14.04 16.87
C ASP A 258 -18.03 -14.27 18.25
N SER A 259 -18.43 -15.51 18.55
CA SER A 259 -19.03 -15.81 19.83
C SER A 259 -18.12 -15.46 21.02
N PRO A 260 -18.62 -14.76 22.05
CA PRO A 260 -17.83 -14.47 23.26
C PRO A 260 -17.42 -15.73 24.05
N LYS A 261 -17.99 -16.88 23.70
CA LYS A 261 -17.63 -18.19 24.29
C LYS A 261 -16.42 -18.82 23.61
N ASN A 262 -15.95 -18.28 22.50
CA ASN A 262 -14.76 -18.76 21.81
C ASN A 262 -13.51 -18.01 22.33
N PRO A 263 -12.54 -18.70 22.95
CA PRO A 263 -11.33 -18.06 23.47
C PRO A 263 -10.47 -17.34 22.40
N ALA A 264 -10.60 -17.70 21.13
CA ALA A 264 -9.80 -17.14 20.05
C ALA A 264 -10.40 -15.87 19.43
N THR A 265 -11.67 -15.52 19.69
CA THR A 265 -12.36 -14.40 19.01
C THR A 265 -11.64 -13.05 19.19
N ILE A 266 -11.15 -12.72 20.39
CA ILE A 266 -10.41 -11.46 20.56
C ILE A 266 -9.06 -11.50 19.84
N ALA A 267 -8.40 -12.68 19.76
CA ALA A 267 -7.16 -12.80 19.00
C ALA A 267 -7.38 -12.60 17.50
N ASP A 268 -8.53 -13.03 16.98
CA ASP A 268 -8.96 -12.81 15.61
C ASP A 268 -9.16 -11.31 15.32
N ASN A 269 -9.96 -10.63 16.10
CA ASN A 269 -10.15 -9.18 16.00
C ASN A 269 -8.84 -8.36 16.19
N VAL A 270 -7.90 -8.82 17.00
CA VAL A 270 -6.55 -8.25 17.09
C VAL A 270 -5.83 -8.44 15.76
N GLY A 271 -5.97 -9.61 15.15
CA GLY A 271 -5.39 -9.95 13.86
C GLY A 271 -5.72 -8.94 12.78
N ASP A 272 -6.98 -8.60 12.60
CA ASP A 272 -7.42 -7.62 11.59
C ASP A 272 -6.77 -6.25 11.79
N ASN A 273 -6.63 -5.80 13.04
CA ASN A 273 -5.97 -4.53 13.33
C ASN A 273 -4.47 -4.55 13.05
N VAL A 274 -3.78 -5.67 13.26
CA VAL A 274 -2.32 -5.75 13.05
C VAL A 274 -1.96 -6.21 11.64
N GLY A 275 -2.69 -7.17 11.07
CA GLY A 275 -2.45 -7.70 9.72
C GLY A 275 -3.05 -6.83 8.62
N ASP A 276 -4.36 -6.59 8.74
CA ASP A 276 -5.12 -5.95 7.67
C ASP A 276 -5.17 -4.41 7.78
N VAL A 277 -4.86 -3.80 8.93
CA VAL A 277 -4.69 -2.35 9.01
C VAL A 277 -3.22 -1.94 9.11
N ALA A 278 -2.48 -2.38 10.13
CA ALA A 278 -1.10 -1.94 10.33
C ALA A 278 -0.16 -2.48 9.24
N GLY A 279 -0.23 -3.80 8.96
CA GLY A 279 0.58 -4.45 7.92
C GLY A 279 0.27 -3.89 6.53
N MET A 280 -1.01 -3.69 6.18
CA MET A 280 -1.42 -3.09 4.91
C MET A 280 -0.98 -1.63 4.80
N SER A 281 -1.10 -0.83 5.87
CA SER A 281 -0.64 0.56 5.86
C SER A 281 0.87 0.66 5.60
N ALA A 282 1.67 -0.20 6.22
CA ALA A 282 3.10 -0.27 5.98
C ALA A 282 3.42 -0.72 4.55
N ASP A 283 2.70 -1.71 4.01
CA ASP A 283 2.88 -2.26 2.65
C ASP A 283 2.57 -1.24 1.56
N LEU A 284 1.43 -0.56 1.66
CA LEU A 284 1.05 0.47 0.69
C LEU A 284 1.95 1.71 0.78
N PHE A 285 2.45 2.05 1.98
CA PHE A 285 3.50 3.06 2.11
C PHE A 285 4.80 2.60 1.43
N GLY A 286 5.22 1.35 1.63
CA GLY A 286 6.40 0.78 0.99
C GLY A 286 6.31 0.84 -0.53
N SER A 287 5.19 0.39 -1.10
CA SER A 287 4.91 0.43 -2.54
C SER A 287 4.92 1.86 -3.10
N PHE A 288 4.33 2.80 -2.37
CA PHE A 288 4.33 4.23 -2.71
C PHE A 288 5.75 4.82 -2.70
N ALA A 289 6.50 4.61 -1.63
CA ALA A 289 7.85 5.14 -1.47
C ALA A 289 8.81 4.55 -2.51
N GLU A 290 8.76 3.24 -2.74
CA GLU A 290 9.55 2.54 -3.74
C GLU A 290 9.26 3.04 -5.15
N SER A 291 7.98 3.13 -5.52
CA SER A 291 7.55 3.62 -6.85
C SER A 291 8.02 5.05 -7.11
N THR A 292 7.91 5.91 -6.11
CA THR A 292 8.32 7.31 -6.23
C THR A 292 9.84 7.43 -6.34
N CYS A 293 10.59 6.72 -5.51
CA CYS A 293 12.05 6.68 -5.57
C CYS A 293 12.54 6.08 -6.89
N ALA A 294 11.93 4.98 -7.36
CA ALA A 294 12.25 4.37 -8.64
C ALA A 294 12.06 5.35 -9.81
N ALA A 295 10.95 6.09 -9.83
CA ALA A 295 10.71 7.09 -10.85
C ALA A 295 11.76 8.21 -10.83
N LEU A 296 12.21 8.64 -9.65
CA LEU A 296 13.29 9.63 -9.52
C LEU A 296 14.63 9.10 -10.02
N VAL A 297 15.02 7.88 -9.64
CA VAL A 297 16.28 7.25 -10.10
C VAL A 297 16.28 7.10 -11.62
N VAL A 298 15.24 6.46 -12.17
CA VAL A 298 15.14 6.22 -13.61
C VAL A 298 15.02 7.51 -14.41
N SER A 299 14.46 8.58 -13.82
CA SER A 299 14.41 9.89 -14.46
C SER A 299 15.81 10.49 -14.65
N ALA A 300 16.69 10.37 -13.65
CA ALA A 300 18.06 10.88 -13.73
C ALA A 300 18.90 10.19 -14.83
N ASP A 301 18.64 8.90 -15.04
CA ASP A 301 19.32 8.12 -16.08
C ASP A 301 18.77 8.38 -17.49
N SER A 302 17.48 8.67 -17.58
CA SER A 302 16.75 8.74 -18.85
C SER A 302 16.62 10.15 -19.42
N LEU A 303 16.43 11.17 -18.56
CA LEU A 303 16.23 12.54 -19.03
C LEU A 303 17.54 13.19 -19.44
N VAL A 304 17.57 13.81 -20.60
CA VAL A 304 18.72 14.52 -21.17
C VAL A 304 18.29 15.94 -21.56
N GLY A 305 19.16 16.91 -21.38
CA GLY A 305 18.90 18.27 -21.84
C GLY A 305 18.82 18.35 -23.35
N HIS A 306 17.97 19.21 -23.88
CA HIS A 306 17.82 19.43 -25.31
C HIS A 306 18.85 20.46 -25.83
N GLY A 307 19.69 20.07 -26.79
CA GLY A 307 20.69 20.94 -27.38
C GLY A 307 21.75 21.44 -26.37
N ARG A 308 21.78 22.75 -26.11
CA ARG A 308 22.69 23.38 -25.10
C ARG A 308 22.06 23.53 -23.72
N CYS A 309 20.83 23.09 -23.55
CA CYS A 309 20.08 23.24 -22.31
C CYS A 309 20.42 22.14 -21.32
N ASN A 310 20.73 22.51 -20.07
CA ASN A 310 20.86 21.56 -18.95
C ASN A 310 19.49 21.29 -18.32
N MET A 311 19.26 20.06 -17.85
CA MET A 311 18.07 19.76 -17.06
C MET A 311 18.20 20.30 -15.64
N TYR A 312 17.16 20.93 -15.14
CA TYR A 312 17.08 21.39 -13.75
C TYR A 312 16.40 20.35 -12.86
N ILE A 313 16.62 20.43 -11.56
CA ILE A 313 15.96 19.52 -10.60
C ILE A 313 14.45 19.55 -10.69
N SER A 314 13.84 20.67 -11.06
CA SER A 314 12.40 20.80 -11.27
C SER A 314 11.87 19.80 -12.29
N ASN A 315 12.63 19.47 -13.31
CA ASN A 315 12.20 18.53 -14.35
C ASN A 315 12.03 17.09 -13.86
N PHE A 316 12.63 16.77 -12.69
CA PHE A 316 12.50 15.47 -12.04
C PHE A 316 11.35 15.42 -11.02
N PHE A 317 10.66 16.54 -10.77
CA PHE A 317 9.61 16.63 -9.74
C PHE A 317 8.23 16.20 -10.22
N TYR A 318 8.07 15.86 -11.49
CA TYR A 318 6.79 15.39 -12.04
C TYR A 318 6.14 14.26 -11.21
N PRO A 319 6.85 13.19 -10.82
CA PRO A 319 6.31 12.15 -9.96
C PRO A 319 5.73 12.66 -8.64
N LEU A 320 6.43 13.57 -7.99
CA LEU A 320 6.03 14.16 -6.71
C LEU A 320 4.80 15.08 -6.86
N MET A 321 4.77 15.87 -7.94
CA MET A 321 3.66 16.78 -8.26
C MET A 321 2.37 16.02 -8.58
N MET A 322 2.46 14.90 -9.30
CA MET A 322 1.30 14.03 -9.56
C MET A 322 0.63 13.60 -8.26
N ILE A 323 1.42 13.12 -7.32
CA ILE A 323 0.91 12.63 -6.03
C ILE A 323 0.38 13.78 -5.18
N ALA A 324 1.07 14.93 -5.17
CA ALA A 324 0.62 16.11 -4.43
C ALA A 324 -0.76 16.58 -4.91
N PHE A 325 -0.99 16.64 -6.23
CA PHE A 325 -2.31 16.93 -6.78
C PHE A 325 -3.30 15.80 -6.49
N GLY A 326 -2.84 14.53 -6.50
CA GLY A 326 -3.63 13.37 -6.10
C GLY A 326 -4.22 13.53 -4.70
N ILE A 327 -3.44 13.97 -3.72
CA ILE A 327 -3.90 14.23 -2.35
C ILE A 327 -5.08 15.21 -2.36
N ILE A 328 -4.98 16.32 -3.08
CA ILE A 328 -6.03 17.35 -3.11
C ILE A 328 -7.30 16.84 -3.79
N ILE A 329 -7.17 16.15 -4.93
CA ILE A 329 -8.33 15.62 -5.64
C ILE A 329 -9.02 14.52 -4.84
N CYS A 330 -8.28 13.60 -4.26
CA CYS A 330 -8.83 12.56 -3.39
C CYS A 330 -9.54 13.17 -2.17
N LEU A 331 -9.00 14.27 -1.61
CA LEU A 331 -9.65 15.01 -0.51
C LEU A 331 -11.01 15.56 -0.96
N LEU A 332 -11.07 16.26 -2.09
CA LEU A 332 -12.31 16.83 -2.60
C LEU A 332 -13.36 15.74 -2.87
N VAL A 333 -12.94 14.61 -3.43
CA VAL A 333 -13.84 13.48 -3.70
C VAL A 333 -14.30 12.79 -2.40
N SER A 334 -13.43 12.67 -1.39
CA SER A 334 -13.80 12.09 -0.10
C SER A 334 -14.86 12.91 0.66
N ILE A 335 -14.91 14.23 0.44
CA ILE A 335 -15.97 15.10 1.00
C ILE A 335 -17.34 14.74 0.40
N ILE A 336 -17.40 14.36 -0.88
CA ILE A 336 -18.64 13.95 -1.54
C ILE A 336 -19.24 12.75 -0.82
N ALA A 337 -18.45 11.72 -0.51
CA ALA A 337 -18.91 10.53 0.18
C ALA A 337 -19.31 10.78 1.65
N THR A 338 -18.57 11.63 2.35
CA THR A 338 -18.81 11.86 3.77
C THR A 338 -19.95 12.84 4.05
N SER A 339 -20.22 13.78 3.12
CA SER A 339 -21.11 14.92 3.37
C SER A 339 -22.26 15.03 2.38
N CYS A 340 -22.11 14.56 1.13
CA CYS A 340 -23.13 14.75 0.09
C CYS A 340 -23.97 13.49 -0.16
N MET A 341 -23.44 12.29 0.10
CA MET A 341 -24.14 11.02 -0.14
C MET A 341 -24.68 10.45 1.19
N THR A 342 -25.94 10.00 1.16
CA THR A 342 -26.56 9.25 2.27
C THR A 342 -26.58 7.77 1.92
N VAL A 343 -25.87 6.96 2.72
CA VAL A 343 -25.77 5.50 2.55
C VAL A 343 -26.78 4.84 3.47
N ASP A 344 -28.00 4.63 2.99
CA ASP A 344 -29.14 4.13 3.77
C ASP A 344 -29.45 2.67 3.45
N THR A 345 -28.88 2.11 2.37
CA THR A 345 -29.08 0.75 1.91
C THR A 345 -27.75 0.09 1.59
N ASN A 346 -27.69 -1.24 1.66
CA ASN A 346 -26.47 -2.01 1.41
C ASN A 346 -25.90 -1.75 0.01
N ASP A 347 -26.73 -1.70 -1.04
CA ASP A 347 -26.29 -1.45 -2.42
C ASP A 347 -25.64 -0.07 -2.61
N LYS A 348 -25.98 0.91 -1.76
CA LYS A 348 -25.40 2.24 -1.80
C LYS A 348 -23.99 2.30 -1.23
N ILE A 349 -23.58 1.35 -0.40
CA ILE A 349 -22.21 1.30 0.14
C ILE A 349 -21.22 1.13 -1.00
N GLU A 350 -21.33 0.01 -1.73
CA GLU A 350 -20.44 -0.30 -2.85
C GLU A 350 -20.51 0.79 -3.94
N SER A 351 -21.73 1.23 -4.28
CA SER A 351 -21.92 2.27 -5.30
C SER A 351 -21.24 3.59 -4.94
N THR A 352 -21.26 3.98 -3.66
CA THR A 352 -20.60 5.20 -3.17
C THR A 352 -19.08 5.08 -3.27
N LEU A 353 -18.52 3.92 -2.88
CA LEU A 353 -17.09 3.67 -2.93
C LEU A 353 -16.57 3.63 -4.38
N LYS A 354 -17.29 2.98 -5.30
CA LYS A 354 -16.98 2.94 -6.74
C LYS A 354 -17.01 4.33 -7.39
N LEU A 355 -18.08 5.07 -7.13
CA LEU A 355 -18.28 6.38 -7.75
C LEU A 355 -17.14 7.34 -7.41
N GLN A 356 -16.60 7.26 -6.19
CA GLN A 356 -15.44 8.04 -5.79
C GLN A 356 -14.20 7.70 -6.62
N LEU A 357 -13.91 6.41 -6.85
CA LEU A 357 -12.76 5.98 -7.65
C LEU A 357 -12.90 6.44 -9.13
N ILE A 358 -14.11 6.40 -9.67
CA ILE A 358 -14.36 6.86 -11.04
C ILE A 358 -14.21 8.38 -11.14
N ILE A 359 -14.84 9.13 -10.25
CA ILE A 359 -14.79 10.61 -10.25
C ILE A 359 -13.34 11.08 -10.04
N SER A 360 -12.65 10.54 -9.05
CA SER A 360 -11.25 10.89 -8.79
C SER A 360 -10.37 10.60 -10.00
N THR A 361 -10.49 9.45 -10.64
CA THR A 361 -9.72 9.09 -11.83
C THR A 361 -9.96 10.08 -12.98
N ILE A 362 -11.21 10.46 -13.25
CA ILE A 362 -11.54 11.43 -14.31
C ILE A 362 -10.87 12.80 -14.03
N ILE A 363 -10.94 13.28 -12.80
CA ILE A 363 -10.34 14.57 -12.44
C ILE A 363 -8.80 14.47 -12.45
N LEU A 364 -8.25 13.34 -12.01
CA LEU A 364 -6.81 13.09 -12.00
C LEU A 364 -6.20 13.07 -13.40
N ILE A 365 -6.92 12.64 -14.42
CA ILE A 365 -6.47 12.79 -15.82
C ILE A 365 -6.17 14.26 -16.15
N GLY A 366 -7.04 15.18 -15.74
CA GLY A 366 -6.81 16.61 -15.98
C GLY A 366 -5.64 17.17 -15.15
N THR A 367 -5.51 16.75 -13.90
CA THR A 367 -4.44 17.25 -13.01
C THR A 367 -3.07 16.66 -13.32
N THR A 368 -2.97 15.44 -13.82
CA THR A 368 -1.69 14.88 -14.32
C THR A 368 -1.22 15.58 -15.59
N PHE A 369 -2.15 16.01 -16.46
CA PHE A 369 -1.80 16.88 -17.57
C PHE A 369 -1.22 18.22 -17.09
N LEU A 370 -1.88 18.86 -16.11
CA LEU A 370 -1.41 20.11 -15.52
C LEU A 370 -0.03 19.92 -14.86
N ALA A 371 0.18 18.83 -14.12
CA ALA A 371 1.47 18.52 -13.52
C ALA A 371 2.58 18.39 -14.57
N ALA A 372 2.34 17.66 -15.67
CA ALA A 372 3.30 17.51 -16.74
C ALA A 372 3.64 18.86 -17.41
N TRP A 373 2.63 19.68 -17.64
CA TRP A 373 2.80 21.01 -18.22
C TRP A 373 3.62 21.97 -17.32
N LEU A 374 3.45 21.87 -16.01
CA LEU A 374 4.13 22.76 -15.05
C LEU A 374 5.59 22.37 -14.82
N THR A 375 5.93 21.08 -14.87
CA THR A 375 7.24 20.55 -14.48
C THR A 375 8.20 20.37 -15.66
N PHE A 376 7.70 19.97 -16.84
CA PHE A 376 8.57 19.76 -17.99
C PHE A 376 8.68 21.00 -18.88
N PRO A 377 9.85 21.19 -19.53
CA PRO A 377 9.99 22.17 -20.59
C PRO A 377 9.13 21.78 -21.81
N SER A 378 8.95 22.71 -22.75
CA SER A 378 8.15 22.48 -23.98
C SER A 378 8.67 21.29 -24.80
N THR A 379 9.97 21.09 -24.83
CA THR A 379 10.67 19.97 -25.47
C THR A 379 11.84 19.52 -24.62
N TYR A 380 12.08 18.21 -24.56
CA TYR A 380 13.22 17.62 -23.89
C TYR A 380 13.67 16.35 -24.62
N ASP A 381 14.90 15.93 -24.38
CA ASP A 381 15.45 14.72 -24.97
C ASP A 381 15.48 13.60 -23.93
N MET A 382 15.37 12.37 -24.41
CA MET A 382 15.45 11.17 -23.58
C MET A 382 16.46 10.18 -24.14
N ARG A 383 17.18 9.52 -23.24
CA ARG A 383 18.02 8.38 -23.57
C ARG A 383 17.19 7.10 -23.47
N LEU A 384 17.08 6.37 -24.59
CA LEU A 384 16.43 5.08 -24.65
C LEU A 384 17.33 4.10 -25.41
N ARG A 385 17.77 3.04 -24.73
CA ARG A 385 18.66 2.02 -25.32
C ARG A 385 19.85 2.59 -26.10
N GLY A 386 20.50 3.63 -25.52
CA GLY A 386 21.66 4.34 -26.09
C GLY A 386 21.39 5.26 -27.25
N ARG A 387 20.18 5.38 -27.63
CA ARG A 387 19.75 6.39 -28.60
C ARG A 387 19.13 7.55 -27.84
N VAL A 388 19.50 8.77 -28.23
CA VAL A 388 18.80 9.95 -27.76
C VAL A 388 17.58 10.12 -28.63
N LEU A 389 16.41 10.07 -28.02
CA LEU A 389 15.14 10.41 -28.65
C LEU A 389 14.92 11.90 -28.41
N SER A 390 15.05 12.68 -29.45
CA SER A 390 14.82 14.13 -29.40
C SER A 390 13.34 14.48 -29.50
N ASP A 391 13.02 15.74 -29.15
CA ASP A 391 11.70 16.34 -29.31
C ASP A 391 10.58 15.62 -28.54
N ARG A 392 10.86 15.23 -27.30
CA ARG A 392 9.81 14.77 -26.39
C ARG A 392 9.09 15.95 -25.75
N HIS A 393 7.78 15.84 -25.59
CA HIS A 393 6.91 16.87 -25.05
C HIS A 393 6.26 16.40 -23.73
N PRO A 394 5.80 17.33 -22.86
CA PRO A 394 5.11 16.99 -21.61
C PRO A 394 3.95 15.99 -21.77
N TRP A 395 3.25 16.02 -22.91
CA TRP A 395 2.11 15.13 -23.16
C TRP A 395 2.50 13.65 -23.26
N HIS A 396 3.78 13.30 -23.51
CA HIS A 396 4.23 11.91 -23.47
C HIS A 396 4.22 11.37 -22.04
N ALA A 397 4.70 12.17 -21.06
CA ALA A 397 4.65 11.81 -19.65
C ALA A 397 3.21 11.73 -19.13
N PHE A 398 2.38 12.69 -19.54
CA PHE A 398 0.95 12.67 -19.27
C PHE A 398 0.27 11.40 -19.80
N LEU A 399 0.52 10.97 -21.03
CA LEU A 399 -0.06 9.74 -21.57
C LEU A 399 0.37 8.50 -20.80
N CYS A 400 1.64 8.41 -20.40
CA CYS A 400 2.10 7.30 -19.57
C CYS A 400 1.34 7.24 -18.23
N SER A 401 1.12 8.40 -17.58
CA SER A 401 0.31 8.49 -16.37
C SER A 401 -1.13 8.06 -16.58
N VAL A 402 -1.73 8.45 -17.70
CA VAL A 402 -3.12 8.09 -18.06
C VAL A 402 -3.24 6.59 -18.31
N PHE A 403 -2.27 5.97 -18.98
CA PHE A 403 -2.25 4.51 -19.13
C PHE A 403 -2.26 3.80 -17.78
N GLY A 404 -1.46 4.29 -16.81
CA GLY A 404 -1.49 3.78 -15.44
C GLY A 404 -2.84 3.97 -14.76
N LEU A 405 -3.36 5.22 -14.74
CA LEU A 405 -4.65 5.56 -14.12
C LEU A 405 -5.81 4.72 -14.68
N VAL A 406 -5.92 4.64 -16.01
CA VAL A 406 -7.01 3.91 -16.67
C VAL A 406 -6.87 2.41 -16.46
N SER A 407 -5.66 1.87 -16.61
CA SER A 407 -5.42 0.44 -16.34
C SER A 407 -5.72 0.09 -14.89
N GLY A 408 -5.32 0.93 -13.94
CA GLY A 408 -5.66 0.76 -12.53
C GLY A 408 -7.17 0.71 -12.29
N LEU A 409 -7.93 1.65 -12.86
CA LEU A 409 -9.39 1.67 -12.74
C LEU A 409 -10.05 0.42 -13.35
N ILE A 410 -9.59 -0.05 -14.51
CA ILE A 410 -10.12 -1.27 -15.14
C ILE A 410 -9.76 -2.51 -14.31
N ILE A 411 -8.53 -2.60 -13.80
CA ILE A 411 -8.12 -3.68 -12.88
C ILE A 411 -9.03 -3.68 -11.65
N ALA A 412 -9.28 -2.53 -11.06
CA ALA A 412 -10.18 -2.36 -9.93
C ALA A 412 -11.60 -2.90 -10.22
N ALA A 413 -12.18 -2.45 -11.33
CA ALA A 413 -13.53 -2.88 -11.74
C ALA A 413 -13.60 -4.38 -12.04
N PHE A 414 -12.57 -4.96 -12.66
CA PHE A 414 -12.51 -6.39 -12.93
C PHE A 414 -12.30 -7.23 -11.67
N THR A 415 -11.43 -6.75 -10.76
CA THR A 415 -11.23 -7.41 -9.46
C THR A 415 -12.52 -7.42 -8.66
N GLU A 416 -13.25 -6.31 -8.63
CA GLU A 416 -14.57 -6.25 -8.02
C GLU A 416 -15.54 -7.26 -8.61
N TYR A 417 -15.63 -7.35 -9.93
CA TYR A 417 -16.49 -8.33 -10.61
C TYR A 417 -16.17 -9.77 -10.18
N MET A 418 -14.90 -10.08 -9.94
CA MET A 418 -14.44 -11.42 -9.53
C MET A 418 -14.58 -11.71 -8.03
N THR A 419 -14.68 -10.67 -7.18
CA THR A 419 -14.60 -10.82 -5.71
C THR A 419 -15.86 -10.38 -4.96
N SER A 420 -16.77 -9.60 -5.57
CA SER A 420 -17.98 -9.14 -4.90
C SER A 420 -19.09 -10.19 -4.97
N HIS A 421 -19.80 -10.35 -3.86
CA HIS A 421 -21.01 -11.15 -3.72
C HIS A 421 -22.17 -10.69 -4.64
N SER A 422 -22.08 -9.46 -5.15
CA SER A 422 -23.07 -8.90 -6.07
C SER A 422 -23.04 -9.56 -7.46
N TYR A 423 -21.93 -10.25 -7.81
CA TYR A 423 -21.73 -10.83 -9.14
C TYR A 423 -21.71 -12.35 -9.15
N ASN A 424 -21.92 -12.90 -10.35
CA ASN A 424 -22.07 -14.35 -10.56
C ASN A 424 -20.84 -15.18 -10.13
N PRO A 425 -19.58 -14.79 -10.34
CA PRO A 425 -18.43 -15.64 -10.00
C PRO A 425 -18.41 -16.05 -8.52
N VAL A 426 -18.67 -15.10 -7.61
CA VAL A 426 -18.70 -15.38 -6.17
C VAL A 426 -19.97 -16.15 -5.79
N ARG A 427 -21.11 -15.87 -6.42
CA ARG A 427 -22.36 -16.61 -6.19
C ARG A 427 -22.26 -18.07 -6.63
N GLU A 428 -21.55 -18.35 -7.72
CA GLU A 428 -21.23 -19.71 -8.16
C GLU A 428 -20.35 -20.42 -7.14
N LEU A 429 -19.29 -19.75 -6.65
CA LEU A 429 -18.43 -20.27 -5.59
C LEU A 429 -19.24 -20.60 -4.32
N ALA A 430 -20.10 -19.67 -3.87
CA ALA A 430 -20.97 -19.90 -2.71
C ALA A 430 -21.90 -21.11 -2.88
N ASN A 431 -22.41 -21.34 -4.09
CA ASN A 431 -23.22 -22.52 -4.36
C ASN A 431 -22.44 -23.83 -4.28
N THR A 432 -21.13 -23.83 -4.58
CA THR A 432 -20.30 -25.05 -4.45
C THR A 432 -20.01 -25.43 -3.01
N CYS A 433 -20.19 -24.52 -2.04
CA CYS A 433 -20.09 -24.85 -0.62
C CYS A 433 -21.07 -25.93 -0.22
N LYS A 434 -22.25 -26.04 -0.90
CA LYS A 434 -23.24 -27.10 -0.69
C LYS A 434 -22.74 -28.50 -1.08
N ALA A 435 -21.76 -28.55 -2.02
CA ALA A 435 -21.18 -29.81 -2.48
C ALA A 435 -19.98 -30.27 -1.62
N GLY A 436 -19.46 -29.40 -0.75
CA GLY A 436 -18.40 -29.72 0.19
C GLY A 436 -17.11 -28.95 -0.05
N ALA A 437 -16.18 -29.08 0.91
CA ALA A 437 -14.94 -28.27 0.94
C ALA A 437 -14.04 -28.49 -0.29
N ALA A 438 -13.93 -29.72 -0.82
CA ALA A 438 -13.08 -30.02 -1.96
C ALA A 438 -13.50 -29.25 -3.22
N SER A 439 -14.80 -29.23 -3.52
CA SER A 439 -15.37 -28.49 -4.65
C SER A 439 -15.16 -26.99 -4.49
N ASN A 440 -15.31 -26.48 -3.27
CA ASN A 440 -15.12 -25.06 -2.95
C ASN A 440 -13.65 -24.63 -3.17
N VAL A 441 -12.68 -25.40 -2.66
CA VAL A 441 -11.25 -25.13 -2.88
C VAL A 441 -10.91 -25.16 -4.37
N THR A 442 -11.41 -26.14 -5.11
CA THR A 442 -11.14 -26.29 -6.56
C THR A 442 -11.66 -25.10 -7.34
N LEU A 443 -12.92 -24.70 -7.12
CA LEU A 443 -13.51 -23.56 -7.84
C LEU A 443 -12.92 -22.24 -7.35
N GLY A 444 -12.61 -22.10 -6.06
CA GLY A 444 -11.95 -20.91 -5.51
C GLY A 444 -10.57 -20.66 -6.13
N LEU A 445 -9.75 -21.71 -6.28
CA LEU A 445 -8.48 -21.61 -6.98
C LEU A 445 -8.66 -21.25 -8.46
N ALA A 446 -9.63 -21.87 -9.14
CA ALA A 446 -9.93 -21.53 -10.53
C ALA A 446 -10.35 -20.05 -10.68
N LEU A 447 -11.22 -19.56 -9.81
CA LEU A 447 -11.66 -18.17 -9.79
C LEU A 447 -10.49 -17.21 -9.53
N GLY A 448 -9.61 -17.56 -8.58
CA GLY A 448 -8.38 -16.80 -8.31
C GLY A 448 -7.47 -16.70 -9.53
N TYR A 449 -7.25 -17.79 -10.26
CA TYR A 449 -6.47 -17.74 -11.50
C TYR A 449 -7.16 -16.93 -12.60
N PHE A 450 -8.47 -17.05 -12.78
CA PHE A 450 -9.20 -16.21 -13.74
C PHE A 450 -9.08 -14.72 -13.43
N SER A 451 -9.07 -14.35 -12.15
CA SER A 451 -8.95 -12.95 -11.74
C SER A 451 -7.63 -12.29 -12.14
N THR A 452 -6.57 -13.05 -12.44
CA THR A 452 -5.27 -12.53 -12.83
C THR A 452 -5.17 -12.21 -14.34
N VAL A 453 -6.06 -12.73 -15.18
CA VAL A 453 -5.92 -12.67 -16.65
C VAL A 453 -6.02 -11.22 -17.16
N VAL A 454 -7.06 -10.49 -16.81
CA VAL A 454 -7.26 -9.11 -17.27
C VAL A 454 -6.19 -8.16 -16.70
N PRO A 455 -5.85 -8.21 -15.38
CA PRO A 455 -4.74 -7.45 -14.85
C PRO A 455 -3.42 -7.69 -15.59
N ALA A 456 -3.06 -8.94 -15.86
CA ALA A 456 -1.81 -9.26 -16.58
C ALA A 456 -1.78 -8.65 -17.98
N ILE A 457 -2.87 -8.73 -18.73
CA ILE A 457 -2.97 -8.12 -20.07
C ILE A 457 -2.84 -6.60 -19.98
N LEU A 458 -3.53 -5.96 -19.05
CA LEU A 458 -3.51 -4.50 -18.89
C LEU A 458 -2.13 -3.99 -18.47
N ILE A 459 -1.47 -4.68 -17.55
CA ILE A 459 -0.09 -4.37 -17.13
C ILE A 459 0.86 -4.49 -18.31
N ALA A 460 0.77 -5.57 -19.10
CA ALA A 460 1.61 -5.78 -20.29
C ALA A 460 1.39 -4.68 -21.34
N VAL A 461 0.15 -4.31 -21.61
CA VAL A 461 -0.22 -3.22 -22.54
C VAL A 461 0.32 -1.88 -22.03
N THR A 462 0.11 -1.58 -20.74
CA THR A 462 0.61 -0.35 -20.11
C THR A 462 2.13 -0.27 -20.16
N ALA A 463 2.83 -1.34 -19.80
CA ALA A 463 4.28 -1.41 -19.88
C ALA A 463 4.80 -1.20 -21.31
N TYR A 464 4.16 -1.84 -22.30
CA TYR A 464 4.57 -1.73 -23.70
C TYR A 464 4.44 -0.31 -24.23
N PHE A 465 3.26 0.32 -24.10
CA PHE A 465 3.04 1.66 -24.61
C PHE A 465 3.83 2.72 -23.84
N SER A 466 3.93 2.60 -22.52
CA SER A 466 4.72 3.53 -21.73
C SER A 466 6.22 3.44 -22.06
N ASN A 467 6.74 2.23 -22.29
CA ASN A 467 8.12 2.03 -22.74
C ASN A 467 8.35 2.58 -24.16
N LEU A 468 7.35 2.50 -25.04
CA LEU A 468 7.45 3.06 -26.40
C LEU A 468 7.56 4.60 -26.37
N PHE A 469 6.87 5.26 -25.45
CA PHE A 469 6.88 6.74 -25.36
C PHE A 469 8.09 7.28 -24.61
N LEU A 470 8.39 6.76 -23.41
CA LEU A 470 9.41 7.30 -22.50
C LEU A 470 10.30 6.22 -21.87
N GLY A 471 10.46 5.07 -22.51
CA GLY A 471 11.31 4.01 -21.99
C GLY A 471 10.91 3.55 -20.58
N TYR A 472 11.88 3.14 -19.80
CA TYR A 472 11.66 2.71 -18.42
C TYR A 472 11.14 3.81 -17.52
N TYR A 473 11.47 5.08 -17.78
CA TYR A 473 10.88 6.21 -17.09
C TYR A 473 9.37 6.30 -17.32
N GLY A 474 8.92 6.08 -18.56
CA GLY A 474 7.49 6.02 -18.87
C GLY A 474 6.76 4.91 -18.10
N VAL A 475 7.41 3.76 -17.91
CA VAL A 475 6.86 2.65 -17.12
C VAL A 475 6.76 3.02 -15.63
N ALA A 476 7.77 3.68 -15.07
CA ALA A 476 7.75 4.18 -13.69
C ALA A 476 6.65 5.23 -13.48
N VAL A 477 6.50 6.14 -14.42
CA VAL A 477 5.44 7.17 -14.41
C VAL A 477 4.05 6.54 -14.52
N ALA A 478 3.88 5.47 -15.31
CA ALA A 478 2.61 4.73 -15.39
C ALA A 478 2.28 4.02 -14.08
N ALA A 479 3.28 3.43 -13.40
CA ALA A 479 3.10 2.85 -12.07
C ALA A 479 2.61 3.90 -11.06
N LEU A 480 3.22 5.08 -11.06
CA LEU A 480 2.76 6.20 -10.22
C LEU A 480 1.40 6.73 -10.64
N GLY A 481 1.04 6.65 -11.93
CA GLY A 481 -0.30 6.93 -12.40
C GLY A 481 -1.33 6.08 -11.66
N MET A 482 -1.12 4.77 -11.51
CA MET A 482 -1.97 3.90 -10.70
C MET A 482 -2.05 4.36 -9.24
N LEU A 483 -0.93 4.79 -8.66
CA LEU A 483 -0.84 5.18 -7.24
C LEU A 483 -1.28 6.63 -6.95
N THR A 484 -1.58 7.43 -7.97
CA THR A 484 -2.03 8.82 -7.74
C THR A 484 -3.35 8.88 -6.97
N ASN A 485 -4.18 7.84 -7.05
CA ASN A 485 -5.43 7.69 -6.30
C ASN A 485 -5.26 7.02 -4.92
N LEU A 486 -4.02 6.79 -4.49
CA LEU A 486 -3.69 6.03 -3.27
C LEU A 486 -4.35 6.57 -1.98
N PRO A 487 -4.46 7.89 -1.71
CA PRO A 487 -5.14 8.37 -0.51
C PRO A 487 -6.58 7.88 -0.37
N LEU A 488 -7.30 7.80 -1.50
CA LEU A 488 -8.67 7.33 -1.54
C LEU A 488 -8.75 5.80 -1.48
N SER A 489 -7.89 5.10 -2.20
CA SER A 489 -7.81 3.63 -2.15
C SER A 489 -7.52 3.15 -0.73
N LEU A 490 -6.56 3.78 -0.03
CA LEU A 490 -6.26 3.49 1.37
C LEU A 490 -7.42 3.82 2.32
N ALA A 491 -8.18 4.90 2.04
CA ALA A 491 -9.36 5.22 2.83
C ALA A 491 -10.41 4.11 2.73
N ILE A 492 -10.57 3.55 1.55
CA ILE A 492 -11.48 2.43 1.27
C ILE A 492 -10.94 1.13 1.88
N ASP A 493 -9.65 0.86 1.73
CA ASP A 493 -9.02 -0.34 2.28
C ASP A 493 -9.04 -0.36 3.82
N GLY A 494 -8.75 0.78 4.46
CA GLY A 494 -8.81 0.89 5.93
C GLY A 494 -10.21 0.83 6.51
N TYR A 495 -11.23 1.15 5.71
CA TYR A 495 -12.64 1.02 6.08
C TYR A 495 -13.04 -0.44 6.32
N GLY A 496 -12.56 -1.39 5.51
CA GLY A 496 -12.94 -2.82 5.56
C GLY A 496 -12.67 -3.45 6.93
N PRO A 497 -11.42 -3.58 7.38
CA PRO A 497 -11.08 -4.21 8.66
C PRO A 497 -11.69 -3.52 9.88
N ILE A 498 -11.94 -2.20 9.79
CA ILE A 498 -12.65 -1.46 10.85
C ILE A 498 -14.11 -1.90 10.94
N SER A 499 -14.75 -2.19 9.80
CA SER A 499 -16.14 -2.64 9.73
C SER A 499 -16.28 -4.10 10.18
N ASP A 500 -15.32 -4.94 9.82
CA ASP A 500 -15.24 -6.34 10.24
C ASP A 500 -15.13 -6.44 11.76
N ASN A 501 -14.13 -5.81 12.35
CA ASN A 501 -14.00 -5.71 13.80
C ASN A 501 -15.24 -5.14 14.51
N ALA A 502 -15.95 -4.21 13.89
CA ALA A 502 -17.18 -3.68 14.45
C ALA A 502 -18.28 -4.74 14.51
N GLY A 503 -18.32 -5.68 13.56
CA GLY A 503 -19.17 -6.85 13.55
C GLY A 503 -18.85 -7.81 14.69
N GLY A 504 -17.57 -8.17 14.85
CA GLY A 504 -17.11 -9.01 15.95
C GLY A 504 -17.43 -8.42 17.33
N ILE A 505 -17.22 -7.12 17.50
CA ILE A 505 -17.58 -6.42 18.75
C ILE A 505 -19.09 -6.42 18.97
N ALA A 506 -19.91 -6.29 17.92
CA ALA A 506 -21.38 -6.32 18.05
C ALA A 506 -21.86 -7.68 18.57
N GLU A 507 -21.31 -8.76 18.05
CA GLU A 507 -21.64 -10.13 18.48
C GLU A 507 -21.15 -10.40 19.91
N MET A 508 -19.87 -10.10 20.19
CA MET A 508 -19.31 -10.27 21.54
C MET A 508 -20.03 -9.46 22.63
N ALA A 509 -20.55 -8.30 22.28
CA ALA A 509 -21.31 -7.46 23.20
C ALA A 509 -22.78 -7.87 23.36
N GLY A 510 -23.22 -8.88 22.61
CA GLY A 510 -24.62 -9.38 22.65
C GLY A 510 -25.62 -8.31 22.26
N LEU A 511 -25.31 -7.49 21.24
CA LEU A 511 -26.22 -6.49 20.73
C LEU A 511 -27.32 -7.13 19.88
N ASP A 512 -28.38 -6.35 19.62
CA ASP A 512 -29.49 -6.82 18.80
C ASP A 512 -29.05 -7.29 17.41
N PRO A 513 -29.64 -8.35 16.84
CA PRO A 513 -29.22 -8.94 15.55
C PRO A 513 -29.18 -7.94 14.39
N TYR A 514 -30.03 -6.92 14.39
CA TYR A 514 -30.04 -5.89 13.35
C TYR A 514 -28.76 -5.04 13.33
N VAL A 515 -28.03 -4.96 14.47
CA VAL A 515 -26.73 -4.25 14.53
C VAL A 515 -25.68 -5.06 13.78
N ARG A 516 -25.65 -6.38 14.04
CA ARG A 516 -24.77 -7.30 13.33
C ARG A 516 -25.06 -7.31 11.83
N GLU A 517 -26.32 -7.36 11.41
CA GLU A 517 -26.72 -7.31 10.00
C GLU A 517 -26.17 -6.04 9.29
N ARG A 518 -26.18 -4.89 9.97
CA ARG A 518 -25.64 -3.64 9.42
C ARG A 518 -24.12 -3.66 9.35
N THR A 519 -23.42 -4.17 10.36
CA THR A 519 -21.96 -4.27 10.34
C THR A 519 -21.48 -5.29 9.32
N ASP A 520 -22.16 -6.42 9.14
CA ASP A 520 -21.88 -7.41 8.10
C ASP A 520 -22.05 -6.83 6.68
N ALA A 521 -23.05 -5.95 6.49
CA ALA A 521 -23.22 -5.26 5.21
C ALA A 521 -22.07 -4.28 4.92
N LEU A 522 -21.54 -3.61 5.97
CA LEU A 522 -20.36 -2.76 5.86
C LEU A 522 -19.11 -3.60 5.57
N ASP A 523 -18.93 -4.73 6.24
CA ASP A 523 -17.81 -5.63 6.07
C ASP A 523 -17.79 -6.27 4.67
N ALA A 524 -18.92 -6.78 4.19
CA ALA A 524 -19.03 -7.35 2.84
C ALA A 524 -18.57 -6.37 1.74
N ALA A 525 -18.92 -5.07 1.87
CA ALA A 525 -18.44 -4.03 0.98
C ALA A 525 -16.93 -3.74 1.22
N GLY A 526 -16.47 -3.84 2.46
CA GLY A 526 -15.06 -3.67 2.85
C GLY A 526 -14.16 -4.72 2.23
N ASN A 527 -14.54 -5.99 2.30
CA ASN A 527 -13.78 -7.10 1.71
C ASN A 527 -13.64 -6.97 0.19
N THR A 528 -14.71 -6.56 -0.50
CA THR A 528 -14.68 -6.30 -1.95
C THR A 528 -13.71 -5.16 -2.27
N THR A 529 -13.75 -4.08 -1.52
CA THR A 529 -12.92 -2.90 -1.77
C THR A 529 -11.44 -3.10 -1.39
N ALA A 530 -11.17 -3.91 -0.36
CA ALA A 530 -9.80 -4.34 -0.04
C ALA A 530 -9.17 -5.15 -1.19
N ALA A 531 -9.94 -5.98 -1.88
CA ALA A 531 -9.46 -6.68 -3.08
C ALA A 531 -9.11 -5.70 -4.21
N ILE A 532 -9.88 -4.62 -4.38
CA ILE A 532 -9.61 -3.55 -5.35
C ILE A 532 -8.27 -2.86 -5.04
N GLY A 533 -8.02 -2.47 -3.78
CA GLY A 533 -6.77 -1.85 -3.34
C GLY A 533 -5.55 -2.73 -3.59
N LYS A 534 -5.66 -4.03 -3.32
CA LYS A 534 -4.62 -5.02 -3.65
C LYS A 534 -4.34 -5.08 -5.15
N GLY A 535 -5.36 -4.97 -6.01
CA GLY A 535 -5.21 -4.91 -7.47
C GLY A 535 -4.34 -3.74 -7.93
N PHE A 536 -4.58 -2.54 -7.40
CA PHE A 536 -3.75 -1.35 -7.66
C PHE A 536 -2.30 -1.53 -7.19
N ALA A 537 -2.10 -2.03 -5.97
CA ALA A 537 -0.79 -2.22 -5.38
C ALA A 537 0.06 -3.22 -6.18
N ILE A 538 -0.49 -4.39 -6.52
CA ILE A 538 0.22 -5.43 -7.29
C ILE A 538 0.51 -4.95 -8.72
N GLY A 539 -0.44 -4.26 -9.37
CA GLY A 539 -0.26 -3.71 -10.71
C GLY A 539 0.87 -2.68 -10.76
N SER A 540 0.88 -1.72 -9.84
CA SER A 540 1.94 -0.71 -9.74
C SER A 540 3.30 -1.32 -9.40
N ALA A 541 3.36 -2.27 -8.46
CA ALA A 541 4.59 -2.95 -8.08
C ALA A 541 5.23 -3.73 -9.24
N THR A 542 4.42 -4.37 -10.08
CA THR A 542 4.91 -5.06 -11.28
C THR A 542 5.55 -4.09 -12.28
N LEU A 543 4.92 -2.93 -12.51
CA LEU A 543 5.48 -1.89 -13.38
C LEU A 543 6.76 -1.28 -12.79
N VAL A 544 6.80 -1.03 -11.47
CA VAL A 544 7.98 -0.51 -10.77
C VAL A 544 9.14 -1.48 -10.85
N SER A 545 8.89 -2.77 -10.66
CA SER A 545 9.94 -3.81 -10.80
C SER A 545 10.56 -3.81 -12.18
N LEU A 546 9.75 -3.62 -13.24
CA LEU A 546 10.25 -3.50 -14.61
C LEU A 546 11.07 -2.20 -14.80
N ALA A 547 10.63 -1.09 -14.20
CA ALA A 547 11.35 0.17 -14.28
C ALA A 547 12.70 0.10 -13.54
N LEU A 548 12.74 -0.48 -12.33
CA LEU A 548 13.96 -0.71 -11.55
C LEU A 548 14.93 -1.67 -12.27
N TYR A 549 14.39 -2.69 -12.95
CA TYR A 549 15.21 -3.55 -13.78
C TYR A 549 15.92 -2.75 -14.90
N GLY A 550 15.22 -1.78 -15.51
CA GLY A 550 15.82 -0.86 -16.46
C GLY A 550 16.95 -0.02 -15.87
N GLY A 551 16.75 0.55 -14.68
CA GLY A 551 17.78 1.27 -13.93
C GLY A 551 18.99 0.38 -13.60
N PHE A 552 18.74 -0.86 -13.16
CA PHE A 552 19.80 -1.83 -12.91
C PHE A 552 20.64 -2.11 -14.17
N LEU A 553 20.00 -2.31 -15.32
CA LEU A 553 20.72 -2.53 -16.60
C LEU A 553 21.59 -1.33 -16.96
N HIS A 554 21.11 -0.13 -16.72
CA HIS A 554 21.86 1.09 -16.95
C HIS A 554 23.11 1.18 -16.06
N ASN A 555 22.95 1.00 -14.75
CA ASN A 555 24.04 1.04 -13.77
C ASN A 555 25.07 -0.08 -13.98
N ALA A 556 24.65 -1.25 -14.44
CA ALA A 556 25.53 -2.34 -14.79
C ALA A 556 26.25 -2.15 -16.13
N GLY A 557 25.96 -1.09 -16.89
CA GLY A 557 26.52 -0.86 -18.22
C GLY A 557 26.06 -1.87 -19.26
N LEU A 558 24.95 -2.58 -19.00
CA LEU A 558 24.44 -3.67 -19.85
C LEU A 558 23.32 -3.23 -20.79
N GLU A 559 22.95 -1.96 -20.77
CA GLU A 559 21.80 -1.39 -21.50
C GLU A 559 21.87 -1.65 -23.02
N PHE A 560 23.09 -1.75 -23.57
CA PHE A 560 23.35 -1.96 -25.01
C PHE A 560 23.87 -3.37 -25.36
N SER A 561 24.04 -4.24 -24.37
CA SER A 561 24.62 -5.53 -24.63
C SER A 561 23.61 -6.47 -25.25
N THR A 562 23.94 -7.04 -26.39
CA THR A 562 23.25 -8.20 -26.99
C THR A 562 23.40 -9.46 -26.12
N LEU A 563 24.15 -9.36 -25.03
CA LEU A 563 24.45 -10.44 -24.09
C LEU A 563 23.27 -10.84 -23.20
N ILE A 564 22.24 -10.01 -23.09
CA ILE A 564 21.04 -10.33 -22.30
C ILE A 564 20.01 -10.97 -23.23
N SER A 565 20.27 -12.18 -23.65
CA SER A 565 19.33 -12.96 -24.43
C SER A 565 18.79 -14.12 -23.60
N MET A 566 17.49 -14.38 -23.67
CA MET A 566 16.89 -15.57 -23.05
C MET A 566 17.42 -16.89 -23.62
N THR A 567 18.13 -16.83 -24.75
CA THR A 567 18.77 -17.98 -25.35
C THR A 567 20.08 -18.38 -24.65
N GLU A 568 20.65 -17.49 -23.83
CA GLU A 568 21.83 -17.79 -23.01
C GLU A 568 21.43 -18.67 -21.82
N PRO A 569 22.05 -19.87 -21.64
CA PRO A 569 21.65 -20.81 -20.59
C PRO A 569 21.74 -20.23 -19.17
N GLU A 570 22.72 -19.37 -18.91
CA GLU A 570 22.92 -18.74 -17.58
C GLU A 570 21.77 -17.79 -17.23
N ILE A 571 21.31 -17.00 -18.22
CA ILE A 571 20.18 -16.08 -18.06
C ILE A 571 18.88 -16.86 -17.88
N PHE A 572 18.69 -17.92 -18.66
CA PHE A 572 17.51 -18.78 -18.56
C PHE A 572 17.46 -19.50 -17.20
N CYS A 573 18.58 -20.05 -16.71
CA CYS A 573 18.65 -20.64 -15.37
C CYS A 573 18.35 -19.63 -14.27
N GLY A 574 18.89 -18.41 -14.40
CA GLY A 574 18.56 -17.32 -13.47
C GLY A 574 17.09 -16.95 -13.46
N LEU A 575 16.45 -16.90 -14.64
CA LEU A 575 15.02 -16.64 -14.77
C LEU A 575 14.17 -17.72 -14.07
N LEU A 576 14.52 -19.01 -14.27
CA LEU A 576 13.85 -20.13 -13.62
C LEU A 576 13.96 -20.07 -12.08
N LEU A 577 15.16 -19.77 -11.57
CA LEU A 577 15.37 -19.63 -10.14
C LEU A 577 14.59 -18.43 -9.57
N GLY A 578 14.56 -17.29 -10.28
CA GLY A 578 13.78 -16.14 -9.90
C GLY A 578 12.27 -16.40 -9.90
N ALA A 579 11.77 -17.10 -10.92
CA ALA A 579 10.36 -17.47 -11.01
C ALA A 579 9.92 -18.47 -9.90
N MET A 580 10.85 -19.26 -9.35
CA MET A 580 10.58 -20.18 -8.23
C MET A 580 10.44 -19.45 -6.89
N LEU A 581 11.12 -18.30 -6.69
CA LEU A 581 11.17 -17.62 -5.39
C LEU A 581 9.80 -17.22 -4.84
N PRO A 582 8.85 -16.65 -5.60
CA PRO A 582 7.52 -16.34 -5.10
C PRO A 582 6.76 -17.58 -4.61
N TYR A 583 6.89 -18.70 -5.31
CA TYR A 583 6.24 -19.96 -4.88
C TYR A 583 6.86 -20.51 -3.59
N LEU A 584 8.18 -20.41 -3.44
CA LEU A 584 8.86 -20.80 -2.21
C LEU A 584 8.44 -19.91 -1.04
N PHE A 585 8.33 -18.60 -1.28
CA PHE A 585 7.85 -17.64 -0.30
C PHE A 585 6.41 -17.98 0.14
N SER A 586 5.50 -18.20 -0.82
CA SER A 586 4.12 -18.60 -0.55
C SER A 586 4.04 -19.92 0.21
N ALA A 587 4.88 -20.90 -0.12
CA ALA A 587 4.93 -22.18 0.59
C ALA A 587 5.34 -21.99 2.06
N PHE A 588 6.32 -21.12 2.34
CA PHE A 588 6.70 -20.81 3.71
C PHE A 588 5.55 -20.14 4.47
N THR A 589 4.93 -19.11 3.91
CA THR A 589 3.87 -18.36 4.59
C THR A 589 2.63 -19.22 4.84
N ILE A 590 2.14 -19.98 3.84
CA ILE A 590 0.98 -20.87 4.00
C ILE A 590 1.26 -21.96 5.07
N ARG A 591 2.45 -22.58 5.02
CA ARG A 591 2.85 -23.55 6.04
C ARG A 591 2.89 -22.93 7.45
N SER A 592 3.38 -21.70 7.56
CA SER A 592 3.48 -20.97 8.82
C SER A 592 2.11 -20.66 9.40
N VAL A 593 1.15 -20.22 8.56
CA VAL A 593 -0.25 -20.02 8.97
C VAL A 593 -0.85 -21.32 9.50
N GLY A 594 -0.72 -22.44 8.77
CA GLY A 594 -1.26 -23.73 9.22
C GLY A 594 -0.68 -24.18 10.55
N LYS A 595 0.62 -23.98 10.78
CA LYS A 595 1.31 -24.35 12.04
C LYS A 595 0.85 -23.46 13.20
N ALA A 596 0.71 -22.15 12.97
CA ALA A 596 0.24 -21.20 13.99
C ALA A 596 -1.25 -21.45 14.34
N ALA A 597 -2.08 -21.68 13.33
CA ALA A 597 -3.50 -22.04 13.53
C ALA A 597 -3.67 -23.31 14.36
N PHE A 598 -2.84 -24.32 14.11
CA PHE A 598 -2.86 -25.55 14.91
C PHE A 598 -2.58 -25.29 16.40
N GLY A 599 -1.62 -24.43 16.71
CA GLY A 599 -1.31 -24.02 18.08
C GLY A 599 -2.51 -23.33 18.76
N MET A 600 -3.23 -22.49 18.01
CA MET A 600 -4.45 -21.82 18.48
C MET A 600 -5.56 -22.84 18.75
N VAL A 601 -5.79 -23.76 17.82
CA VAL A 601 -6.80 -24.84 17.95
C VAL A 601 -6.56 -25.68 19.21
N GLU A 602 -5.30 -26.06 19.46
CA GLU A 602 -4.95 -26.85 20.66
C GLU A 602 -5.22 -26.07 21.94
N GLU A 603 -4.90 -24.77 21.96
CA GLU A 603 -5.15 -23.93 23.13
C GLU A 603 -6.65 -23.75 23.40
N VAL A 604 -7.44 -23.46 22.39
CA VAL A 604 -8.89 -23.31 22.53
C VAL A 604 -9.53 -24.62 23.03
N ARG A 605 -9.13 -25.77 22.47
CA ARG A 605 -9.56 -27.08 22.93
C ARG A 605 -9.14 -27.34 24.39
N ARG A 606 -7.92 -26.94 24.78
CA ARG A 606 -7.43 -27.06 26.15
C ARG A 606 -8.30 -26.27 27.12
N GLN A 607 -8.60 -25.02 26.80
CA GLN A 607 -9.41 -24.15 27.65
C GLN A 607 -10.84 -24.72 27.83
N ILE A 608 -11.49 -25.13 26.74
CA ILE A 608 -12.84 -25.70 26.78
C ILE A 608 -12.88 -27.00 27.60
N ARG A 609 -11.88 -27.88 27.45
CA ARG A 609 -11.80 -29.12 28.22
C ARG A 609 -11.53 -28.87 29.70
N THR A 610 -10.66 -27.91 30.02
CA THR A 610 -10.31 -27.59 31.39
C THR A 610 -11.40 -26.86 32.15
N ASN A 611 -12.15 -26.00 31.43
CA ASN A 611 -13.25 -25.21 32.00
C ASN A 611 -14.49 -25.25 31.09
N PRO A 612 -15.35 -26.27 31.24
CA PRO A 612 -16.60 -26.36 30.45
C PRO A 612 -17.59 -25.24 30.70
N GLY A 613 -17.40 -24.43 31.76
CA GLY A 613 -18.18 -23.22 32.06
C GLY A 613 -18.07 -22.15 30.98
N ILE A 614 -16.99 -22.17 30.18
CA ILE A 614 -16.81 -21.25 29.05
C ILE A 614 -17.94 -21.42 28.03
N LEU A 615 -18.24 -22.66 27.61
CA LEU A 615 -19.36 -22.94 26.68
C LEU A 615 -20.70 -22.61 27.24
N GLN A 616 -20.86 -22.74 28.58
CA GLN A 616 -22.09 -22.42 29.29
C GLN A 616 -22.27 -20.90 29.51
N GLY A 617 -21.21 -20.10 29.30
CA GLY A 617 -21.20 -18.66 29.56
C GLY A 617 -21.09 -18.32 31.05
N THR A 618 -20.68 -19.26 31.90
CA THR A 618 -20.46 -19.07 33.34
C THR A 618 -19.03 -18.74 33.73
N ALA A 619 -18.10 -18.87 32.78
CA ALA A 619 -16.69 -18.54 32.97
C ALA A 619 -16.14 -17.78 31.74
N GLU A 620 -15.26 -16.81 31.99
CA GLU A 620 -14.60 -16.08 30.93
C GLU A 620 -13.45 -16.89 30.29
N PRO A 621 -13.28 -16.82 28.96
CA PRO A 621 -12.13 -17.41 28.28
C PRO A 621 -10.82 -16.65 28.58
N ASP A 622 -9.69 -17.35 28.50
CA ASP A 622 -8.36 -16.70 28.55
C ASP A 622 -7.92 -16.27 27.15
N TYR A 623 -8.32 -15.06 26.76
CA TYR A 623 -7.98 -14.44 25.48
C TYR A 623 -6.47 -14.14 25.37
N ARG A 624 -5.79 -13.82 26.50
CA ARG A 624 -4.37 -13.44 26.51
C ARG A 624 -3.46 -14.58 26.06
N SER A 625 -3.77 -15.81 26.49
CA SER A 625 -3.02 -16.99 26.03
C SER A 625 -3.15 -17.19 24.53
N CYS A 626 -4.32 -16.99 23.94
CA CYS A 626 -4.54 -17.09 22.50
C CYS A 626 -3.75 -16.02 21.73
N ILE A 627 -3.81 -14.77 22.17
CA ILE A 627 -3.02 -13.66 21.60
C ILE A 627 -1.52 -13.96 21.66
N ALA A 628 -1.02 -14.43 22.80
CA ALA A 628 0.40 -14.74 22.99
C ALA A 628 0.89 -15.86 22.07
N ILE A 629 0.07 -16.89 21.83
CA ILE A 629 0.40 -18.02 20.95
C ILE A 629 0.51 -17.54 19.50
N SER A 630 -0.50 -16.82 18.99
CA SER A 630 -0.47 -16.26 17.64
C SER A 630 0.70 -15.28 17.45
N THR A 631 0.94 -14.40 18.43
CA THR A 631 2.08 -13.47 18.41
C THR A 631 3.41 -14.20 18.28
N LYS A 632 3.66 -15.18 19.18
CA LYS A 632 4.91 -15.93 19.18
C LYS A 632 5.10 -16.72 17.88
N ALA A 633 4.05 -17.37 17.40
CA ALA A 633 4.09 -18.12 16.15
C ALA A 633 4.39 -17.22 14.96
N ALA A 634 3.66 -16.11 14.81
CA ALA A 634 3.84 -15.16 13.73
C ALA A 634 5.26 -14.57 13.70
N LEU A 635 5.77 -14.14 14.85
CA LEU A 635 7.12 -13.57 14.97
C LEU A 635 8.24 -14.56 14.63
N PHE A 636 8.06 -15.83 14.97
CA PHE A 636 9.06 -16.86 14.66
C PHE A 636 8.99 -17.28 13.19
N GLU A 637 7.80 -17.49 12.68
CA GLU A 637 7.59 -18.01 11.34
C GLU A 637 7.85 -16.97 10.23
N MET A 638 7.82 -15.65 10.52
CA MET A 638 8.18 -14.61 9.55
C MET A 638 9.69 -14.56 9.24
N ILE A 639 10.55 -15.19 10.05
CA ILE A 639 12.02 -15.14 9.87
C ILE A 639 12.43 -15.79 8.55
N ALA A 640 11.89 -16.96 8.22
CA ALA A 640 12.30 -17.70 7.02
C ALA A 640 11.91 -16.97 5.72
N PRO A 641 10.67 -16.49 5.54
CA PRO A 641 10.30 -15.64 4.39
C PRO A 641 11.13 -14.35 4.33
N GLY A 642 11.35 -13.69 5.47
CA GLY A 642 12.16 -12.48 5.55
C GLY A 642 13.60 -12.71 5.10
N LEU A 643 14.24 -13.76 5.57
CA LEU A 643 15.60 -14.13 5.14
C LEU A 643 15.66 -14.49 3.66
N LEU A 644 14.65 -15.14 3.11
CA LEU A 644 14.60 -15.46 1.68
C LEU A 644 14.67 -14.19 0.83
N VAL A 645 13.87 -13.17 1.16
CA VAL A 645 13.86 -11.90 0.43
C VAL A 645 15.16 -11.13 0.64
N LEU A 646 15.70 -11.11 1.87
CA LEU A 646 16.94 -10.41 2.18
C LEU A 646 18.15 -11.02 1.48
N LEU A 647 18.25 -12.34 1.41
CA LEU A 647 19.43 -13.03 0.88
C LEU A 647 19.40 -13.16 -0.64
N SER A 648 18.22 -13.10 -1.26
CA SER A 648 18.10 -13.24 -2.73
C SER A 648 18.89 -12.18 -3.53
N PRO A 649 18.99 -10.89 -3.15
CA PRO A 649 19.77 -9.90 -3.87
C PRO A 649 21.29 -10.07 -3.72
N PHE A 650 21.77 -10.57 -2.55
CA PHE A 650 23.22 -10.63 -2.26
C PHE A 650 24.00 -11.65 -3.09
N ARG A 651 23.32 -12.66 -3.61
CA ARG A 651 23.96 -13.69 -4.44
C ARG A 651 24.40 -13.15 -5.81
N SER A 652 23.86 -12.01 -6.24
CA SER A 652 24.16 -11.39 -7.54
C SER A 652 25.29 -10.36 -7.49
N SER A 653 25.64 -9.84 -6.31
CA SER A 653 26.61 -8.75 -6.16
C SER A 653 28.06 -9.20 -5.93
N SER A 654 28.37 -10.49 -5.87
CA SER A 654 29.75 -10.97 -5.81
C SER A 654 30.44 -10.76 -7.17
N ARG A 655 30.99 -9.57 -7.38
CA ARG A 655 31.97 -9.33 -8.44
C ARG A 655 33.17 -10.27 -8.26
N PRO A 656 33.60 -11.01 -9.27
CA PRO A 656 34.91 -11.63 -9.22
C PRO A 656 35.95 -10.49 -9.14
N SER A 657 36.79 -10.54 -8.11
CA SER A 657 37.93 -9.64 -7.95
C SER A 657 38.73 -9.55 -9.25
N SER A 658 39.01 -8.33 -9.66
CA SER A 658 39.80 -7.91 -10.78
C SER A 658 41.10 -8.72 -10.96
N SER A 659 41.10 -9.69 -11.85
CA SER A 659 42.29 -10.13 -12.60
C SER A 659 41.89 -11.13 -13.68
N ALA A 660 41.20 -10.69 -14.72
CA ALA A 660 41.22 -11.35 -16.04
C ALA A 660 40.54 -10.41 -17.07
N SER A 661 41.29 -10.14 -18.08
CA SER A 661 40.90 -9.40 -19.26
C SER A 661 39.56 -9.86 -19.89
N SER A 662 38.71 -8.89 -20.23
CA SER A 662 37.72 -8.96 -21.32
C SER A 662 36.52 -9.95 -21.20
N SER A 663 35.95 -10.15 -20.03
CA SER A 663 34.59 -10.71 -19.95
C SER A 663 33.73 -9.85 -19.02
N ALA A 664 32.73 -9.18 -19.59
CA ALA A 664 31.75 -8.41 -18.85
C ALA A 664 31.07 -9.28 -17.76
N PRO A 665 30.78 -8.76 -16.56
CA PRO A 665 30.13 -9.53 -15.50
C PRO A 665 28.74 -9.94 -15.97
N ARG A 666 28.52 -11.25 -16.10
CA ARG A 666 27.21 -11.82 -16.43
C ARG A 666 26.38 -11.85 -15.15
N CYS A 667 25.60 -10.79 -14.90
CA CYS A 667 24.60 -10.80 -13.85
C CYS A 667 23.32 -11.44 -14.34
N SER A 668 22.82 -12.43 -13.61
CA SER A 668 21.52 -13.05 -13.89
C SER A 668 20.37 -12.06 -13.63
N PRO A 669 19.47 -11.84 -14.58
CA PRO A 669 18.29 -10.98 -14.39
C PRO A 669 17.33 -11.45 -13.30
N ALA A 670 17.49 -12.68 -12.80
CA ALA A 670 16.66 -13.28 -11.76
C ALA A 670 16.90 -12.73 -10.34
N SER A 671 17.90 -11.89 -10.17
CA SER A 671 18.27 -11.33 -8.87
C SER A 671 17.71 -9.94 -8.59
N CYS A 672 16.77 -9.46 -9.41
CA CYS A 672 15.99 -8.29 -9.04
C CYS A 672 15.21 -8.59 -7.76
N PRO A 673 15.15 -7.66 -6.78
CA PRO A 673 14.36 -7.85 -5.59
C PRO A 673 12.91 -8.14 -5.99
N VAL A 674 12.37 -9.23 -5.48
CA VAL A 674 10.93 -9.50 -5.58
C VAL A 674 10.25 -8.41 -4.76
N PRO A 675 9.36 -7.61 -5.34
CA PRO A 675 8.66 -6.60 -4.57
C PRO A 675 7.91 -7.28 -3.42
N SER A 676 7.97 -6.69 -2.23
CA SER A 676 7.28 -7.18 -1.04
C SER A 676 5.77 -7.30 -1.22
N SER A 677 5.23 -6.56 -2.20
CA SER A 677 3.81 -6.60 -2.60
C SER A 677 3.39 -7.87 -3.38
N ALA A 678 4.33 -8.75 -3.75
CA ALA A 678 4.02 -10.01 -4.45
C ALA A 678 3.67 -11.17 -3.50
N ALA A 679 3.61 -10.92 -2.19
CA ALA A 679 3.08 -11.90 -1.25
C ALA A 679 1.54 -11.94 -1.35
N PRO A 680 0.94 -13.15 -1.42
CA PRO A 680 -0.51 -13.31 -1.49
C PRO A 680 -1.22 -12.82 -0.24
#